data_4b7682fca30a257b160c732493d22f0c
#
_entry.id   4b7682fca30a257b160c732493d22f0c
#
_cell.length_a   1.000
_cell.length_b   1.000
_cell.length_c   1.000
_cell.angle_alpha   90.00
_cell.angle_beta   90.00
_cell.angle_gamma   90.00
#
_symmetry.space_group_name_H-M   'P 1'
#
loop_
_entity.id
_entity.type
_entity.pdbx_description
1 polymer ?
#
loop_
_entity_poly.entity_id
_entity_poly.type
_entity_poly.pdbx_seq_one_letter_code
_entity_poly.pdbx_strand_id
1 'polypeptide(L)'
;MASERPAFTDYCSRLEHDIQGRKHGFLAGNVTYYVGGFHASWRTIEDETIGLTHPFYHDLRARGAARVQSEITGTENTGTGNDYMSWEFYKDTRVLYGSVIVDGKTYETPKPRIMRWRPDQVICEYDLDGITIRERKFIGSSDAAASIITASKPVTLQFTGQSLFTRNSVSSQAAARLDDTKRSILITEAGTIKSRPDPGGPERIGPSVYSGMTTVLSASRELATSLVLENDAKGVVHYTFSIPCDSKGTVVSWAMHDDEATAIQAGHDMVEHHADALAEKTTFMNQLLNDEIPWFRCPDKKFVDIYYYLWSLYLMYSIDVGDGWEMENHTQTAVNNFLGLHRYDAMFQIKVGSWAADKAHYGYGNVLTWKHLTENDRFRELPNGIRMLSDNKGTSWHSGAYGGEMSEHVLGAWQIYEHTGDVEFLRASYEDHFEKLFRKRLTNFSMNEFEVAEILARMASVLGKEADVEHWQSLVRTDPDHVRLMFDQRWEMNGIEKYFAGPKSGLIGTNSFWAMRSPYFPREYAEEMVQHWAVDREKGFFGEFFPLAMSKQSMQEFDTKVDHSFGYTPDTAYFMLDGMFCQGLSVAPELTLNHIGNYNWHDEWNIPVAPEAYRRDRTLFGDQYSNFNAGKILLYLEGLGGLKYSIPENRLLVRPALPDDWEWMEIRLPLKGEWTTIRYEKDKLDVSGSPLSWEQISRSNSN
;
A
#
# COMPACT_ATOMS: atom_id res chain seq x y z
N MET A 1 -5.40 -8.20 36.06
CA MET A 1 -5.85 -9.44 35.39
C MET A 1 -5.59 -9.21 33.90
N ALA A 2 -4.94 -10.13 33.21
CA ALA A 2 -4.77 -10.04 31.77
C ALA A 2 -6.16 -9.91 31.11
N SER A 3 -6.31 -9.04 30.11
CA SER A 3 -7.56 -8.98 29.37
C SER A 3 -7.66 -10.21 28.47
N GLU A 4 -8.87 -10.73 28.33
CA GLU A 4 -9.08 -11.85 27.41
C GLU A 4 -8.79 -11.42 25.97
N ARG A 5 -8.17 -12.32 25.21
CA ARG A 5 -8.03 -12.16 23.76
C ARG A 5 -9.41 -11.90 23.13
N PRO A 6 -9.55 -11.00 22.14
CA PRO A 6 -10.78 -10.87 21.39
C PRO A 6 -11.27 -12.21 20.84
N ALA A 7 -12.57 -12.43 20.83
CA ALA A 7 -13.12 -13.63 20.20
C ALA A 7 -12.75 -13.63 18.71
N PHE A 8 -12.34 -14.80 18.21
CA PHE A 8 -12.01 -14.98 16.80
C PHE A 8 -13.15 -14.52 15.90
N THR A 9 -12.84 -13.75 14.89
CA THR A 9 -13.81 -13.23 13.91
C THR A 9 -13.41 -13.71 12.53
N ASP A 10 -14.36 -14.27 11.78
CA ASP A 10 -14.16 -14.56 10.35
C ASP A 10 -14.24 -13.24 9.56
N TYR A 11 -13.11 -12.55 9.46
CA TYR A 11 -13.01 -11.29 8.73
C TYR A 11 -13.11 -11.49 7.22
N CYS A 12 -12.72 -12.64 6.68
CA CYS A 12 -12.89 -12.93 5.27
C CYS A 12 -14.37 -12.90 4.88
N SER A 13 -15.24 -13.52 5.69
CA SER A 13 -16.68 -13.45 5.47
C SER A 13 -17.29 -12.09 5.86
N ARG A 14 -16.79 -11.46 6.90
CA ARG A 14 -17.30 -10.15 7.36
C ARG A 14 -17.07 -9.04 6.34
N LEU A 15 -15.91 -9.05 5.67
CA LEU A 15 -15.52 -8.06 4.67
C LEU A 15 -15.99 -8.44 3.26
N GLU A 16 -16.72 -9.54 3.10
CA GLU A 16 -17.33 -9.90 1.81
C GLU A 16 -18.30 -8.82 1.35
N HIS A 17 -18.10 -8.30 0.15
CA HIS A 17 -19.02 -7.34 -0.44
C HIS A 17 -19.12 -7.48 -1.95
N ASP A 18 -20.26 -7.03 -2.48
CA ASP A 18 -20.57 -7.08 -3.90
C ASP A 18 -19.81 -5.99 -4.66
N ILE A 19 -19.01 -6.41 -5.64
CA ILE A 19 -18.26 -5.54 -6.55
C ILE A 19 -18.79 -5.62 -7.99
N GLN A 20 -19.92 -6.27 -8.22
CA GLN A 20 -20.49 -6.45 -9.55
C GLN A 20 -20.80 -5.12 -10.23
N GLY A 21 -20.40 -5.02 -11.49
CA GLY A 21 -20.62 -3.82 -12.31
C GLY A 21 -19.86 -2.58 -11.86
N ARG A 22 -18.90 -2.72 -10.93
CA ARG A 22 -18.05 -1.60 -10.50
C ARG A 22 -16.95 -1.36 -11.52
N LYS A 23 -16.72 -0.09 -11.84
CA LYS A 23 -15.71 0.30 -12.85
C LYS A 23 -14.29 0.27 -12.36
N HIS A 24 -14.10 0.01 -11.09
CA HIS A 24 -12.79 0.08 -10.44
C HIS A 24 -12.35 -1.30 -9.98
N GLY A 25 -11.07 -1.59 -10.20
CA GLY A 25 -10.47 -2.82 -9.73
C GLY A 25 -10.39 -2.89 -8.21
N PHE A 26 -10.47 -4.10 -7.70
CA PHE A 26 -10.22 -4.42 -6.30
C PHE A 26 -9.06 -5.40 -6.22
N LEU A 27 -8.12 -5.12 -5.30
CA LEU A 27 -6.99 -5.99 -5.11
C LEU A 27 -7.45 -7.33 -4.53
N ALA A 28 -7.13 -8.42 -5.21
CA ALA A 28 -7.42 -9.78 -4.78
C ALA A 28 -6.14 -10.60 -4.57
N GLY A 29 -4.99 -9.97 -4.71
CA GLY A 29 -3.70 -10.58 -4.50
C GLY A 29 -3.37 -10.73 -3.02
N ASN A 30 -2.31 -11.46 -2.76
CA ASN A 30 -1.72 -11.57 -1.46
C ASN A 30 -0.21 -11.46 -1.53
N VAL A 31 0.29 -10.34 -1.12
CA VAL A 31 1.72 -10.06 -1.14
C VAL A 31 2.46 -10.63 0.07
N THR A 32 1.75 -11.00 1.12
CA THR A 32 2.37 -11.52 2.35
C THR A 32 2.84 -12.97 2.26
N TYR A 33 2.37 -13.71 1.27
CA TYR A 33 2.81 -15.08 1.03
C TYR A 33 4.09 -15.23 0.24
N TYR A 34 4.79 -14.14 0.03
CA TYR A 34 5.81 -14.15 -0.95
C TYR A 34 7.11 -14.79 -0.47
N VAL A 35 7.36 -15.99 -0.89
CA VAL A 35 8.61 -16.70 -0.62
C VAL A 35 9.39 -16.82 -1.93
N GLY A 36 10.62 -16.35 -1.92
CA GLY A 36 11.49 -16.52 -3.07
C GLY A 36 11.61 -15.35 -4.02
N GLY A 37 11.11 -14.18 -3.69
CA GLY A 37 11.38 -12.94 -4.42
C GLY A 37 10.47 -12.65 -5.61
N PHE A 38 9.33 -13.32 -5.70
CA PHE A 38 8.25 -13.01 -6.61
C PHE A 38 7.04 -12.53 -5.85
N HIS A 39 6.21 -11.78 -6.52
CA HIS A 39 5.01 -11.23 -5.95
C HIS A 39 3.91 -11.26 -6.99
N ALA A 40 2.88 -12.03 -6.73
CA ALA A 40 1.70 -12.10 -7.56
C ALA A 40 0.55 -11.33 -6.92
N SER A 41 -0.09 -10.49 -7.67
CA SER A 41 -1.34 -9.89 -7.30
C SER A 41 -2.30 -9.89 -8.49
N TRP A 42 -3.57 -9.71 -8.20
CA TRP A 42 -4.57 -9.68 -9.22
C TRP A 42 -5.65 -8.67 -8.84
N ARG A 43 -6.01 -7.83 -9.76
CA ARG A 43 -7.10 -6.90 -9.59
C ARG A 43 -8.29 -7.31 -10.46
N THR A 44 -9.47 -7.13 -9.92
CA THR A 44 -10.68 -7.22 -10.71
C THR A 44 -10.83 -5.98 -11.57
N ILE A 45 -11.35 -6.15 -12.74
CA ILE A 45 -11.58 -5.07 -13.70
C ILE A 45 -13.00 -5.11 -14.26
N GLU A 46 -13.39 -4.04 -14.96
CA GLU A 46 -14.71 -3.89 -15.55
C GLU A 46 -15.06 -4.98 -16.57
N ASP A 47 -14.08 -5.49 -17.29
CA ASP A 47 -14.23 -6.55 -18.27
C ASP A 47 -13.89 -7.96 -17.76
N GLU A 48 -13.97 -8.18 -16.45
CA GLU A 48 -13.76 -9.47 -15.81
C GLU A 48 -14.57 -10.59 -16.47
N THR A 49 -13.93 -11.73 -16.66
CA THR A 49 -14.55 -12.94 -17.22
C THR A 49 -13.98 -14.19 -16.56
N ILE A 50 -14.39 -15.38 -16.97
CA ILE A 50 -13.88 -16.64 -16.45
C ILE A 50 -12.37 -16.76 -16.66
N GLY A 51 -11.67 -17.24 -15.65
CA GLY A 51 -10.22 -17.43 -15.65
C GLY A 51 -9.45 -16.34 -14.94
N LEU A 52 -8.14 -16.36 -15.05
CA LEU A 52 -7.23 -15.40 -14.42
C LEU A 52 -6.88 -14.31 -15.44
N THR A 53 -7.72 -13.29 -15.48
CA THR A 53 -7.75 -12.36 -16.59
C THR A 53 -6.65 -11.31 -16.56
N HIS A 54 -6.41 -10.68 -15.41
CA HIS A 54 -5.48 -9.55 -15.28
C HIS A 54 -4.58 -9.70 -14.05
N PRO A 55 -3.76 -10.76 -13.96
CA PRO A 55 -2.81 -10.87 -12.87
C PRO A 55 -1.70 -9.84 -13.03
N PHE A 56 -1.22 -9.33 -11.90
CA PHE A 56 0.05 -8.63 -11.82
C PHE A 56 1.09 -9.60 -11.31
N TYR A 57 2.28 -9.49 -11.87
CA TYR A 57 3.41 -10.24 -11.39
C TYR A 57 4.62 -9.34 -11.30
N HIS A 58 5.27 -9.34 -10.15
CA HIS A 58 6.40 -8.49 -9.88
C HIS A 58 7.59 -9.34 -9.41
N ASP A 59 8.68 -9.26 -10.11
CA ASP A 59 9.91 -9.97 -9.76
C ASP A 59 10.85 -9.07 -8.97
N LEU A 60 10.84 -9.22 -7.66
CA LEU A 60 11.74 -8.49 -6.76
C LEU A 60 13.20 -8.83 -6.95
N ARG A 61 13.52 -9.97 -7.53
CA ARG A 61 14.90 -10.38 -7.78
C ARG A 61 15.51 -9.78 -9.02
N ALA A 62 14.81 -8.84 -9.63
CA ALA A 62 15.32 -8.19 -10.81
C ALA A 62 15.48 -9.13 -12.00
N ARG A 63 14.63 -10.07 -12.09
CA ARG A 63 14.55 -10.94 -13.26
C ARG A 63 13.87 -10.24 -14.42
N GLY A 64 13.09 -9.23 -14.09
CA GLY A 64 12.47 -8.38 -15.08
C GLY A 64 13.44 -7.42 -15.73
N ALA A 65 12.90 -6.50 -16.48
CA ALA A 65 13.63 -5.54 -17.31
C ALA A 65 14.66 -4.69 -16.57
N ALA A 66 14.41 -4.43 -15.30
CA ALA A 66 15.22 -3.51 -14.52
C ALA A 66 16.68 -3.91 -14.36
N ARG A 67 16.92 -5.17 -14.11
CA ARG A 67 18.25 -5.70 -13.85
C ARG A 67 19.19 -5.59 -15.02
N VAL A 68 18.64 -5.81 -16.19
CA VAL A 68 19.46 -6.04 -17.39
C VAL A 68 19.83 -4.75 -18.08
N GLN A 69 19.16 -3.68 -17.76
CA GLN A 69 19.43 -2.40 -18.41
C GLN A 69 20.86 -1.91 -18.23
N SER A 70 21.41 -2.05 -17.04
CA SER A 70 22.79 -1.65 -16.77
C SER A 70 23.82 -2.47 -17.52
N GLU A 71 23.53 -3.74 -17.78
CA GLU A 71 24.39 -4.63 -18.53
C GLU A 71 24.41 -4.30 -20.02
N ILE A 72 23.30 -3.83 -20.56
CA ILE A 72 23.16 -3.55 -22.00
C ILE A 72 23.66 -2.18 -22.37
N THR A 73 23.31 -1.20 -21.58
CA THR A 73 23.58 0.21 -21.94
C THR A 73 24.85 0.74 -21.35
N GLY A 74 25.47 0.03 -20.41
CA GLY A 74 26.58 0.55 -19.61
C GLY A 74 26.19 1.80 -18.82
N THR A 75 24.94 2.23 -18.97
CA THR A 75 24.35 3.27 -18.16
C THR A 75 23.62 2.60 -17.03
N GLU A 76 23.91 3.08 -15.91
CA GLU A 76 23.22 2.66 -14.74
C GLU A 76 21.73 2.93 -14.89
N ASN A 77 20.97 2.09 -14.26
CA ASN A 77 19.55 2.22 -14.22
C ASN A 77 19.16 3.59 -13.65
N THR A 78 18.61 4.40 -14.47
CA THR A 78 18.44 5.81 -14.20
C THR A 78 17.01 6.19 -13.94
N GLY A 79 16.19 5.22 -13.46
CA GLY A 79 15.00 5.79 -13.09
C GLY A 79 13.69 5.05 -13.09
N THR A 80 12.62 5.79 -12.99
CA THR A 80 11.22 5.36 -13.01
C THR A 80 10.88 4.33 -14.08
N GLY A 81 11.72 4.21 -15.09
CA GLY A 81 11.54 3.25 -16.16
C GLY A 81 11.44 1.80 -15.71
N ASN A 82 12.11 1.45 -14.63
CA ASN A 82 12.14 0.06 -14.18
C ASN A 82 10.91 -0.33 -13.38
N ASP A 83 10.46 0.54 -12.50
CA ASP A 83 9.22 0.33 -11.76
C ASP A 83 8.07 0.20 -12.73
N TYR A 84 8.02 1.13 -13.65
CA TYR A 84 7.01 1.12 -14.69
C TYR A 84 7.14 -0.04 -15.67
N MET A 85 8.34 -0.54 -15.89
CA MET A 85 8.53 -1.71 -16.76
C MET A 85 8.01 -2.98 -16.13
N SER A 86 8.24 -3.21 -14.86
CA SER A 86 7.67 -4.36 -14.17
C SER A 86 6.15 -4.33 -14.23
N TRP A 87 5.56 -3.17 -13.97
CA TRP A 87 4.11 -3.01 -14.01
C TRP A 87 3.53 -3.04 -15.43
N GLU A 88 4.11 -2.34 -16.37
CA GLU A 88 3.62 -2.30 -17.75
C GLU A 88 3.89 -3.60 -18.50
N PHE A 89 4.84 -4.39 -18.00
CA PHE A 89 5.15 -5.70 -18.53
C PHE A 89 3.94 -6.64 -18.48
N TYR A 90 3.18 -6.60 -17.40
CA TYR A 90 2.02 -7.48 -17.21
C TYR A 90 0.67 -6.81 -17.48
N LYS A 91 0.62 -5.52 -17.50
CA LYS A 91 -0.62 -4.74 -17.59
C LYS A 91 -1.49 -5.09 -18.79
N ASP A 92 -0.89 -5.20 -19.96
CA ASP A 92 -1.60 -5.44 -21.21
C ASP A 92 -1.58 -6.95 -21.60
N THR A 93 -1.01 -7.80 -20.75
CA THR A 93 -0.88 -9.23 -21.01
C THR A 93 -2.17 -9.95 -20.62
N ARG A 94 -2.78 -10.64 -21.59
CA ARG A 94 -3.90 -11.55 -21.34
C ARG A 94 -3.35 -12.91 -20.99
N VAL A 95 -3.69 -13.43 -19.81
CA VAL A 95 -3.17 -14.72 -19.35
C VAL A 95 -4.18 -15.85 -19.60
N LEU A 96 -5.30 -15.85 -18.92
CA LEU A 96 -6.32 -16.88 -19.05
C LEU A 96 -7.70 -16.22 -19.21
N TYR A 97 -8.06 -15.91 -20.43
CA TYR A 97 -9.38 -15.38 -20.78
C TYR A 97 -10.29 -16.52 -21.21
N GLY A 98 -11.34 -16.77 -20.43
CA GLY A 98 -12.24 -17.86 -20.61
C GLY A 98 -13.47 -17.51 -21.43
N SER A 99 -13.80 -18.37 -22.39
CA SER A 99 -15.08 -18.47 -23.08
C SER A 99 -15.77 -19.76 -22.69
N VAL A 100 -17.07 -19.84 -22.83
CA VAL A 100 -17.87 -21.04 -22.54
C VAL A 100 -18.54 -21.55 -23.81
N ILE A 101 -18.40 -22.84 -24.08
CA ILE A 101 -19.02 -23.52 -25.21
C ILE A 101 -20.08 -24.47 -24.68
N VAL A 102 -21.32 -24.29 -25.14
CA VAL A 102 -22.48 -25.11 -24.78
C VAL A 102 -23.19 -25.51 -26.05
N ASP A 103 -23.32 -26.80 -26.31
CA ASP A 103 -24.02 -27.36 -27.47
C ASP A 103 -23.61 -26.70 -28.82
N GLY A 104 -22.30 -26.42 -28.93
CA GLY A 104 -21.73 -25.76 -30.11
C GLY A 104 -21.88 -24.24 -30.20
N LYS A 105 -22.55 -23.61 -29.24
CA LYS A 105 -22.63 -22.16 -29.12
C LYS A 105 -21.54 -21.63 -28.19
N THR A 106 -20.76 -20.70 -28.66
CA THR A 106 -19.71 -20.02 -27.85
C THR A 106 -20.23 -18.74 -27.24
N TYR A 107 -20.03 -18.60 -25.95
CA TYR A 107 -20.21 -17.38 -25.16
C TYR A 107 -18.82 -16.77 -24.92
N GLU A 108 -18.49 -15.80 -25.75
CA GLU A 108 -17.22 -15.11 -25.65
C GLU A 108 -17.17 -14.19 -24.42
N THR A 109 -16.09 -14.30 -23.66
CA THR A 109 -15.86 -13.46 -22.45
C THR A 109 -17.12 -13.15 -21.63
N PRO A 110 -17.81 -14.18 -21.11
CA PRO A 110 -19.05 -13.98 -20.36
C PRO A 110 -18.82 -13.10 -19.15
N LYS A 111 -19.77 -12.21 -18.88
CA LYS A 111 -19.70 -11.32 -17.70
C LYS A 111 -20.32 -11.98 -16.49
N PRO A 112 -19.72 -11.87 -15.30
CA PRO A 112 -20.32 -12.43 -14.09
C PRO A 112 -21.62 -11.68 -13.74
N ARG A 113 -22.62 -12.44 -13.35
CA ARG A 113 -23.88 -11.93 -12.78
C ARG A 113 -23.70 -11.50 -11.32
N ILE A 114 -22.82 -12.21 -10.60
CA ILE A 114 -22.43 -11.92 -9.22
C ILE A 114 -20.90 -11.86 -9.22
N MET A 115 -20.34 -10.85 -8.59
CA MET A 115 -18.91 -10.75 -8.31
C MET A 115 -18.72 -10.19 -6.90
N ARG A 116 -18.11 -10.98 -6.02
CA ARG A 116 -17.87 -10.62 -4.62
C ARG A 116 -16.40 -10.66 -4.32
N TRP A 117 -15.93 -9.62 -3.68
CA TRP A 117 -14.58 -9.54 -3.14
C TRP A 117 -14.55 -9.97 -1.68
N ARG A 118 -13.49 -10.66 -1.32
CA ARG A 118 -13.08 -10.99 0.04
C ARG A 118 -11.56 -10.82 0.15
N PRO A 119 -10.98 -10.67 1.36
CA PRO A 119 -9.53 -10.63 1.52
C PRO A 119 -8.80 -11.86 0.97
N ASP A 120 -9.42 -13.02 0.97
CA ASP A 120 -8.84 -14.30 0.59
C ASP A 120 -9.13 -14.73 -0.86
N GLN A 121 -10.16 -14.18 -1.52
CA GLN A 121 -10.59 -14.64 -2.83
C GLN A 121 -11.56 -13.67 -3.51
N VAL A 122 -11.79 -13.89 -4.80
CA VAL A 122 -12.93 -13.32 -5.53
C VAL A 122 -13.85 -14.44 -5.97
N ILE A 123 -15.16 -14.25 -5.77
CA ILE A 123 -16.23 -15.21 -6.11
C ILE A 123 -17.05 -14.64 -7.25
N CYS A 124 -17.12 -15.38 -8.37
CA CYS A 124 -17.93 -15.02 -9.52
C CYS A 124 -19.00 -16.06 -9.78
N GLU A 125 -20.16 -15.61 -10.26
CA GLU A 125 -21.23 -16.48 -10.75
C GLU A 125 -21.72 -15.95 -12.09
N TYR A 126 -21.81 -16.86 -13.08
CA TYR A 126 -22.29 -16.57 -14.42
C TYR A 126 -23.58 -17.34 -14.67
N ASP A 127 -24.50 -16.76 -15.43
CA ASP A 127 -25.71 -17.41 -15.91
C ASP A 127 -25.73 -17.36 -17.45
N LEU A 128 -25.68 -18.54 -18.05
CA LEU A 128 -25.61 -18.69 -19.50
C LEU A 128 -26.72 -19.63 -19.97
N ASP A 129 -27.84 -19.07 -20.40
CA ASP A 129 -29.03 -19.82 -20.89
C ASP A 129 -29.49 -20.90 -19.88
N GLY A 130 -29.55 -20.56 -18.58
CA GLY A 130 -29.95 -21.45 -17.52
C GLY A 130 -28.91 -22.48 -17.07
N ILE A 131 -27.65 -22.22 -17.42
CA ILE A 131 -26.48 -22.91 -16.87
C ILE A 131 -25.79 -21.95 -15.92
N THR A 132 -25.72 -22.32 -14.65
CA THR A 132 -24.98 -21.56 -13.65
C THR A 132 -23.55 -22.06 -13.60
N ILE A 133 -22.62 -21.15 -13.78
CA ILE A 133 -21.18 -21.40 -13.59
C ILE A 133 -20.72 -20.60 -12.37
N ARG A 134 -20.01 -21.25 -11.47
CA ARG A 134 -19.43 -20.63 -10.29
C ARG A 134 -17.93 -20.73 -10.36
N GLU A 135 -17.25 -19.64 -10.02
CA GLU A 135 -15.81 -19.51 -10.05
C GLU A 135 -15.29 -18.88 -8.77
N ARG A 136 -14.19 -19.41 -8.26
CA ARG A 136 -13.44 -18.84 -7.12
C ARG A 136 -12.00 -18.63 -7.57
N LYS A 137 -11.53 -17.41 -7.44
CA LYS A 137 -10.17 -16.99 -7.85
C LYS A 137 -9.39 -16.55 -6.63
N PHE A 138 -8.17 -17.03 -6.49
CA PHE A 138 -7.29 -16.69 -5.38
C PHE A 138 -5.82 -16.88 -5.72
N ILE A 139 -4.94 -16.36 -4.87
CA ILE A 139 -3.50 -16.57 -4.91
C ILE A 139 -3.10 -17.30 -3.63
N GLY A 140 -2.40 -18.42 -3.77
CA GLY A 140 -1.93 -19.23 -2.65
C GLY A 140 -0.53 -18.87 -2.18
N SER A 141 -0.06 -19.61 -1.18
CA SER A 141 1.24 -19.40 -0.53
C SER A 141 2.45 -19.67 -1.42
N SER A 142 2.27 -20.43 -2.51
CA SER A 142 3.31 -20.70 -3.51
C SER A 142 3.40 -19.67 -4.62
N ASP A 143 2.75 -18.51 -4.46
CA ASP A 143 2.62 -17.49 -5.51
C ASP A 143 2.00 -17.98 -6.83
N ALA A 144 1.24 -19.03 -6.76
CA ALA A 144 0.43 -19.48 -7.86
C ALA A 144 -1.01 -19.00 -7.69
N ALA A 145 -1.57 -18.45 -8.75
CA ALA A 145 -2.98 -18.10 -8.80
C ALA A 145 -3.80 -19.29 -9.32
N ALA A 146 -5.01 -19.43 -8.81
CA ALA A 146 -5.94 -20.45 -9.27
C ALA A 146 -7.34 -19.90 -9.54
N SER A 147 -7.99 -20.47 -10.53
CA SER A 147 -9.41 -20.35 -10.79
C SER A 147 -10.05 -21.74 -10.66
N ILE A 148 -10.94 -21.92 -9.68
CA ILE A 148 -11.72 -23.13 -9.43
C ILE A 148 -13.11 -22.90 -10.00
N ILE A 149 -13.49 -23.68 -11.01
CA ILE A 149 -14.70 -23.47 -11.78
C ILE A 149 -15.59 -24.71 -11.71
N THR A 150 -16.89 -24.51 -11.45
CA THR A 150 -17.92 -25.55 -11.50
C THR A 150 -19.06 -25.08 -12.39
N ALA A 151 -19.72 -26.02 -13.08
CA ALA A 151 -20.88 -25.74 -13.91
C ALA A 151 -22.06 -26.66 -13.56
N SER A 152 -23.27 -26.11 -13.52
CA SER A 152 -24.50 -26.88 -13.19
C SER A 152 -24.85 -27.93 -14.23
N LYS A 153 -24.31 -27.82 -15.44
CA LYS A 153 -24.40 -28.82 -16.55
C LYS A 153 -23.03 -28.90 -17.22
N PRO A 154 -22.73 -30.02 -17.91
CA PRO A 154 -21.48 -30.13 -18.66
C PRO A 154 -21.33 -29.03 -19.70
N VAL A 155 -20.18 -28.35 -19.69
CA VAL A 155 -19.78 -27.33 -20.64
C VAL A 155 -18.31 -27.53 -21.03
N THR A 156 -17.87 -26.87 -22.10
CA THR A 156 -16.46 -26.77 -22.42
C THR A 156 -16.00 -25.35 -22.13
N LEU A 157 -14.95 -25.21 -21.34
CA LEU A 157 -14.26 -23.92 -21.14
C LEU A 157 -13.15 -23.84 -22.17
N GLN A 158 -13.05 -22.70 -22.84
CA GLN A 158 -11.94 -22.39 -23.74
C GLN A 158 -11.19 -21.21 -23.19
N PHE A 159 -9.90 -21.37 -23.00
CA PHE A 159 -9.01 -20.30 -22.53
C PHE A 159 -8.08 -19.85 -23.65
N THR A 160 -7.92 -18.54 -23.75
CA THR A 160 -6.96 -17.90 -24.63
C THR A 160 -6.03 -17.00 -23.83
N GLY A 161 -4.80 -16.89 -24.28
CA GLY A 161 -3.82 -15.99 -23.66
C GLY A 161 -2.58 -15.85 -24.51
N GLN A 162 -1.60 -15.15 -23.94
CA GLN A 162 -0.33 -14.90 -24.61
C GLN A 162 0.82 -14.85 -23.60
N SER A 163 2.03 -15.03 -24.10
CA SER A 163 3.26 -14.76 -23.34
C SER A 163 3.35 -13.28 -22.96
N LEU A 164 4.21 -12.98 -22.00
CA LEU A 164 4.36 -11.60 -21.52
C LEU A 164 4.78 -10.66 -22.68
N PHE A 165 3.93 -9.70 -22.94
CA PHE A 165 4.17 -8.71 -23.96
C PHE A 165 3.27 -7.50 -23.73
N THR A 166 3.86 -6.33 -23.66
CA THR A 166 3.15 -5.07 -23.41
C THR A 166 3.26 -4.13 -24.59
N ARG A 167 2.50 -3.06 -24.57
CA ARG A 167 2.62 -1.96 -25.56
C ARG A 167 4.03 -1.37 -25.63
N ASN A 168 4.82 -1.51 -24.57
CA ASN A 168 6.20 -1.04 -24.49
C ASN A 168 7.21 -2.07 -25.03
N SER A 169 6.77 -3.29 -25.32
CA SER A 169 7.65 -4.32 -25.85
C SER A 169 8.10 -4.02 -27.27
N VAL A 170 9.38 -4.18 -27.53
CA VAL A 170 10.01 -4.05 -28.84
C VAL A 170 10.09 -5.42 -29.53
N SER A 171 10.46 -6.44 -28.78
CA SER A 171 10.52 -7.81 -29.23
C SER A 171 10.25 -8.76 -28.08
N SER A 172 9.80 -9.96 -28.40
CA SER A 172 9.70 -11.09 -27.49
C SER A 172 10.44 -12.29 -28.07
N GLN A 173 10.98 -13.11 -27.20
CA GLN A 173 11.59 -14.40 -27.52
C GLN A 173 10.97 -15.43 -26.59
N ALA A 174 9.70 -15.65 -26.78
CA ALA A 174 8.98 -16.65 -26.00
C ALA A 174 8.97 -17.99 -26.73
N ALA A 175 9.16 -19.06 -25.97
CA ALA A 175 9.02 -20.43 -26.44
C ALA A 175 8.05 -21.18 -25.53
N ALA A 176 7.11 -21.90 -26.13
CA ALA A 176 6.13 -22.65 -25.38
C ALA A 176 6.19 -24.13 -25.70
N ARG A 177 5.93 -24.97 -24.71
CA ARG A 177 5.82 -26.42 -24.84
C ARG A 177 4.82 -27.00 -23.82
N LEU A 178 4.29 -28.16 -24.11
CA LEU A 178 3.60 -28.95 -23.08
C LEU A 178 4.62 -29.62 -22.16
N ASP A 179 4.24 -29.79 -20.91
CA ASP A 179 4.95 -30.67 -19.99
C ASP A 179 4.72 -32.18 -20.31
N ASP A 180 5.45 -33.05 -19.63
CA ASP A 180 5.34 -34.48 -19.81
C ASP A 180 3.98 -35.02 -19.36
N THR A 181 3.30 -34.38 -18.44
CA THR A 181 1.95 -34.73 -17.97
C THR A 181 0.85 -34.30 -18.94
N LYS A 182 1.17 -33.46 -19.92
CA LYS A 182 0.24 -32.87 -20.89
C LYS A 182 -0.86 -32.00 -20.23
N ARG A 183 -0.63 -31.58 -18.98
CA ARG A 183 -1.56 -30.76 -18.22
C ARG A 183 -1.09 -29.32 -18.05
N SER A 184 0.13 -29.01 -18.46
CA SER A 184 0.71 -27.67 -18.30
C SER A 184 1.36 -27.18 -19.58
N ILE A 185 1.17 -25.89 -19.84
CA ILE A 185 1.90 -25.15 -20.86
C ILE A 185 3.02 -24.39 -20.12
N LEU A 186 4.25 -24.69 -20.55
CA LEU A 186 5.44 -23.99 -20.05
C LEU A 186 5.83 -22.95 -21.08
N ILE A 187 6.01 -21.72 -20.65
CA ILE A 187 6.40 -20.60 -21.50
C ILE A 187 7.68 -20.00 -20.90
N THR A 188 8.79 -20.20 -21.59
CA THR A 188 10.05 -19.54 -21.24
C THR A 188 10.12 -18.22 -21.98
N GLU A 189 10.45 -17.13 -21.29
CA GLU A 189 10.31 -15.80 -21.81
C GLU A 189 11.59 -14.98 -21.73
N ALA A 190 11.88 -14.26 -22.81
CA ALA A 190 12.85 -13.21 -22.90
C ALA A 190 12.37 -12.15 -23.87
N GLY A 191 12.88 -10.93 -23.76
CA GLY A 191 12.48 -9.89 -24.70
C GLY A 191 13.12 -8.53 -24.43
N THR A 192 12.73 -7.57 -25.24
CA THR A 192 13.18 -6.21 -25.17
C THR A 192 12.01 -5.26 -24.98
N ILE A 193 12.11 -4.37 -24.02
CA ILE A 193 11.09 -3.39 -23.68
C ILE A 193 11.66 -1.98 -23.87
N LYS A 194 10.88 -1.07 -24.46
CA LYS A 194 11.25 0.33 -24.49
C LYS A 194 11.30 0.92 -23.10
N SER A 195 12.34 1.68 -22.82
CA SER A 195 12.35 2.53 -21.64
C SER A 195 11.25 3.57 -21.72
N ARG A 196 10.53 3.76 -20.63
CA ARG A 196 9.52 4.84 -20.56
C ARG A 196 10.24 6.16 -20.30
N PRO A 197 9.98 7.21 -21.09
CA PRO A 197 10.50 8.54 -20.75
C PRO A 197 9.82 9.03 -19.47
N ASP A 198 10.61 9.62 -18.57
CA ASP A 198 10.03 10.33 -17.42
C ASP A 198 9.15 11.47 -17.92
N PRO A 199 7.99 11.71 -17.31
CA PRO A 199 7.24 12.92 -17.55
C PRO A 199 8.11 14.15 -17.23
N GLY A 200 8.59 14.85 -18.25
CA GLY A 200 9.45 16.03 -18.10
C GLY A 200 10.95 15.75 -17.92
N GLY A 201 11.40 14.51 -18.03
CA GLY A 201 12.80 14.11 -17.99
C GLY A 201 13.43 13.92 -19.38
N PRO A 202 14.76 13.79 -19.44
CA PRO A 202 15.44 13.50 -20.70
C PRO A 202 14.99 12.13 -21.25
N GLU A 203 14.93 12.02 -22.56
CA GLU A 203 14.70 10.74 -23.25
C GLU A 203 15.66 9.68 -22.73
N ARG A 204 15.12 8.58 -22.25
CA ARG A 204 15.93 7.51 -21.71
C ARG A 204 16.52 6.66 -22.80
N ILE A 205 17.71 6.25 -22.49
CA ILE A 205 18.62 5.65 -23.44
C ILE A 205 18.31 4.16 -23.55
N GLY A 206 17.83 3.77 -24.69
CA GLY A 206 17.82 2.39 -25.16
C GLY A 206 16.78 1.45 -24.56
N PRO A 207 16.55 0.33 -25.20
CA PRO A 207 15.64 -0.70 -24.73
C PRO A 207 16.27 -1.51 -23.58
N SER A 208 15.44 -1.93 -22.62
CA SER A 208 15.83 -2.91 -21.60
C SER A 208 15.54 -4.33 -22.08
N VAL A 209 16.33 -5.26 -21.63
CA VAL A 209 16.15 -6.70 -21.91
C VAL A 209 15.72 -7.40 -20.64
N TYR A 210 14.81 -8.33 -20.78
CA TYR A 210 14.41 -9.25 -19.72
C TYR A 210 14.62 -10.72 -20.19
N SER A 211 14.92 -11.60 -19.25
CA SER A 211 15.15 -13.01 -19.55
C SER A 211 15.06 -13.91 -18.32
N GLY A 212 14.91 -15.20 -18.56
CA GLY A 212 14.97 -16.22 -17.53
C GLY A 212 13.70 -16.35 -16.69
N MET A 213 12.57 -16.00 -17.25
CA MET A 213 11.26 -16.20 -16.64
C MET A 213 10.60 -17.43 -17.24
N THR A 214 10.01 -18.27 -16.41
CA THR A 214 9.15 -19.39 -16.83
C THR A 214 7.77 -19.18 -16.27
N THR A 215 6.80 -19.08 -17.17
CA THR A 215 5.37 -19.05 -16.85
C THR A 215 4.82 -20.46 -17.03
N VAL A 216 4.04 -20.94 -16.07
CA VAL A 216 3.39 -22.25 -16.11
C VAL A 216 1.89 -22.07 -15.97
N LEU A 217 1.16 -22.54 -16.97
CA LEU A 217 -0.30 -22.58 -16.99
C LEU A 217 -0.72 -24.04 -16.86
N SER A 218 -1.29 -24.41 -15.73
CA SER A 218 -1.68 -25.79 -15.46
C SER A 218 -3.20 -25.96 -15.41
N ALA A 219 -3.67 -27.16 -15.71
CA ALA A 219 -5.08 -27.48 -15.59
C ALA A 219 -5.28 -28.88 -14.96
N SER A 220 -6.43 -29.05 -14.33
CA SER A 220 -6.83 -30.36 -13.74
C SER A 220 -7.19 -31.45 -14.79
N ARG A 221 -7.06 -31.13 -16.08
CA ARG A 221 -7.34 -32.01 -17.23
C ARG A 221 -6.22 -31.88 -18.25
N GLU A 222 -6.10 -32.90 -19.10
CA GLU A 222 -5.13 -32.88 -20.21
C GLU A 222 -5.48 -31.78 -21.23
N LEU A 223 -4.47 -31.05 -21.70
CA LEU A 223 -4.57 -29.97 -22.68
C LEU A 223 -4.23 -30.41 -24.12
N ALA A 224 -3.54 -31.52 -24.26
CA ALA A 224 -2.90 -31.98 -25.52
C ALA A 224 -3.83 -32.06 -26.72
N THR A 225 -5.11 -32.39 -26.52
CA THR A 225 -6.06 -32.59 -27.61
C THR A 225 -6.64 -31.32 -28.19
N SER A 226 -6.52 -30.20 -27.49
CA SER A 226 -7.13 -28.94 -27.89
C SER A 226 -6.14 -27.76 -27.93
N LEU A 227 -4.88 -27.99 -27.53
CA LEU A 227 -3.90 -26.93 -27.45
C LEU A 227 -3.43 -26.52 -28.85
N VAL A 228 -3.55 -25.20 -29.09
CA VAL A 228 -2.96 -24.51 -30.23
C VAL A 228 -1.91 -23.52 -29.68
N LEU A 229 -0.69 -23.59 -30.22
CA LEU A 229 0.41 -22.68 -29.91
C LEU A 229 0.86 -22.01 -31.21
N GLU A 230 0.90 -20.67 -31.19
CA GLU A 230 1.29 -19.86 -32.34
C GLU A 230 2.26 -18.80 -31.91
N ASN A 231 3.31 -18.54 -32.70
CA ASN A 231 4.18 -17.39 -32.50
C ASN A 231 3.86 -16.32 -33.54
N ASP A 232 3.66 -15.10 -33.07
CA ASP A 232 3.48 -13.98 -33.99
C ASP A 232 4.82 -13.40 -34.50
N ALA A 233 4.73 -12.42 -35.39
CA ALA A 233 5.91 -11.77 -35.98
C ALA A 233 6.77 -11.01 -34.98
N LYS A 234 6.27 -10.75 -33.76
CA LYS A 234 7.00 -10.10 -32.66
C LYS A 234 7.62 -11.11 -31.70
N GLY A 235 7.43 -12.42 -31.95
CA GLY A 235 7.94 -13.50 -31.10
C GLY A 235 7.09 -13.74 -29.85
N VAL A 236 5.85 -13.22 -29.83
CA VAL A 236 4.89 -13.52 -28.77
C VAL A 236 4.25 -14.87 -29.01
N VAL A 237 4.21 -15.71 -28.01
CA VAL A 237 3.43 -16.97 -28.05
C VAL A 237 1.98 -16.66 -27.70
N HIS A 238 1.08 -17.07 -28.58
CA HIS A 238 -0.35 -17.11 -28.31
C HIS A 238 -0.75 -18.56 -28.07
N TYR A 239 -1.66 -18.76 -27.14
CA TYR A 239 -2.17 -20.10 -26.85
C TYR A 239 -3.68 -20.10 -26.72
N THR A 240 -4.27 -21.21 -27.14
CA THR A 240 -5.68 -21.49 -26.95
C THR A 240 -5.81 -22.98 -26.57
N PHE A 241 -6.59 -23.27 -25.56
CA PHE A 241 -6.92 -24.66 -25.18
C PHE A 241 -8.34 -24.73 -24.62
N SER A 242 -8.90 -25.95 -24.67
CA SER A 242 -10.25 -26.21 -24.16
C SER A 242 -10.24 -27.35 -23.18
N ILE A 243 -11.01 -27.23 -22.11
CA ILE A 243 -11.15 -28.26 -21.07
C ILE A 243 -12.63 -28.45 -20.70
N PRO A 244 -13.07 -29.66 -20.40
CA PRO A 244 -14.42 -29.93 -19.94
C PRO A 244 -14.61 -29.43 -18.50
N CYS A 245 -15.80 -28.91 -18.20
CA CYS A 245 -16.21 -28.52 -16.87
C CYS A 245 -17.63 -28.99 -16.57
N ASP A 246 -17.85 -29.53 -15.41
CA ASP A 246 -19.15 -30.00 -14.91
C ASP A 246 -19.34 -29.65 -13.42
N SER A 247 -20.26 -30.34 -12.76
CA SER A 247 -20.50 -30.18 -11.33
C SER A 247 -19.35 -30.64 -10.42
N LYS A 248 -18.43 -31.47 -10.94
CA LYS A 248 -17.23 -31.89 -10.21
C LYS A 248 -16.13 -30.83 -10.28
N GLY A 249 -16.28 -29.88 -11.20
CA GLY A 249 -15.38 -28.78 -11.38
C GLY A 249 -14.13 -29.09 -12.21
N THR A 250 -13.46 -28.01 -12.54
CA THR A 250 -12.12 -27.96 -13.10
C THR A 250 -11.33 -26.83 -12.49
N VAL A 251 -10.02 -26.95 -12.52
CA VAL A 251 -9.10 -25.94 -11.99
C VAL A 251 -8.11 -25.58 -13.06
N VAL A 252 -7.86 -24.29 -13.19
CA VAL A 252 -6.72 -23.75 -13.94
C VAL A 252 -5.86 -22.92 -13.00
N SER A 253 -4.55 -22.98 -13.18
CA SER A 253 -3.60 -22.21 -12.39
C SER A 253 -2.61 -21.45 -13.28
N TRP A 254 -2.02 -20.43 -12.71
CA TRP A 254 -0.96 -19.64 -13.29
C TRP A 254 0.13 -19.45 -12.26
N ALA A 255 1.34 -19.86 -12.58
CA ALA A 255 2.52 -19.67 -11.76
C ALA A 255 3.66 -19.11 -12.60
N MET A 256 4.58 -18.40 -11.98
CA MET A 256 5.75 -17.86 -12.67
C MET A 256 6.96 -17.84 -11.74
N HIS A 257 8.10 -18.30 -12.24
CA HIS A 257 9.36 -18.31 -11.51
C HIS A 257 10.56 -18.26 -12.45
N ASP A 258 11.72 -17.89 -11.94
CA ASP A 258 12.97 -17.93 -12.70
C ASP A 258 13.57 -19.35 -12.77
N ASP A 259 13.23 -20.21 -11.83
CA ASP A 259 13.53 -21.63 -11.88
C ASP A 259 12.35 -22.40 -12.46
N GLU A 260 12.58 -23.08 -13.56
CA GLU A 260 11.53 -23.83 -14.28
C GLU A 260 10.91 -24.91 -13.39
N ALA A 261 11.71 -25.64 -12.62
CA ALA A 261 11.20 -26.72 -11.78
C ALA A 261 10.28 -26.19 -10.67
N THR A 262 10.65 -25.08 -10.07
CA THR A 262 9.83 -24.39 -9.06
C THR A 262 8.52 -23.89 -9.66
N ALA A 263 8.55 -23.30 -10.85
CA ALA A 263 7.34 -22.84 -11.53
C ALA A 263 6.37 -24.01 -11.85
N ILE A 264 6.91 -25.13 -12.34
CA ILE A 264 6.13 -26.35 -12.63
C ILE A 264 5.50 -26.88 -11.34
N GLN A 265 6.29 -27.01 -10.29
CA GLN A 265 5.81 -27.54 -9.00
C GLN A 265 4.69 -26.66 -8.44
N ALA A 266 4.89 -25.35 -8.41
CA ALA A 266 3.88 -24.39 -7.92
C ALA A 266 2.56 -24.49 -8.73
N GLY A 267 2.63 -24.58 -10.04
CA GLY A 267 1.46 -24.75 -10.90
C GLY A 267 0.72 -26.07 -10.68
N HIS A 268 1.46 -27.18 -10.56
CA HIS A 268 0.89 -28.50 -10.31
C HIS A 268 0.27 -28.61 -8.91
N ASP A 269 0.99 -28.18 -7.88
CA ASP A 269 0.50 -28.21 -6.49
C ASP A 269 -0.78 -27.40 -6.36
N MET A 270 -0.82 -26.22 -6.99
CA MET A 270 -2.01 -25.40 -6.97
C MET A 270 -3.22 -26.10 -7.59
N VAL A 271 -3.04 -26.83 -8.67
CA VAL A 271 -4.14 -27.58 -9.31
C VAL A 271 -4.56 -28.81 -8.48
N GLU A 272 -3.60 -29.51 -7.91
CA GLU A 272 -3.87 -30.77 -7.19
C GLU A 272 -4.40 -30.53 -5.78
N HIS A 273 -3.92 -29.49 -5.12
CA HIS A 273 -4.24 -29.16 -3.73
C HIS A 273 -5.02 -27.85 -3.57
N HIS A 274 -5.69 -27.38 -4.61
CA HIS A 274 -6.40 -26.10 -4.65
C HIS A 274 -7.37 -25.85 -3.48
N ALA A 275 -8.04 -26.92 -3.00
CA ALA A 275 -8.99 -26.81 -1.91
C ALA A 275 -8.28 -26.52 -0.57
N ASP A 276 -7.16 -27.20 -0.34
CA ASP A 276 -6.33 -27.02 0.85
C ASP A 276 -5.64 -25.65 0.80
N ALA A 277 -5.10 -25.27 -0.36
CA ALA A 277 -4.48 -23.97 -0.59
C ALA A 277 -5.45 -22.80 -0.34
N LEU A 278 -6.71 -22.94 -0.77
CA LEU A 278 -7.72 -21.93 -0.49
C LEU A 278 -8.11 -21.89 1.00
N ALA A 279 -8.23 -23.03 1.66
CA ALA A 279 -8.51 -23.10 3.08
C ALA A 279 -7.36 -22.51 3.90
N GLU A 280 -6.11 -22.78 3.52
CA GLU A 280 -4.91 -22.18 4.09
C GLU A 280 -4.94 -20.65 3.94
N LYS A 281 -5.19 -20.14 2.73
CA LYS A 281 -5.33 -18.72 2.45
C LYS A 281 -6.37 -18.05 3.32
N THR A 282 -7.56 -18.65 3.44
CA THR A 282 -8.65 -18.14 4.27
C THR A 282 -8.24 -18.09 5.76
N THR A 283 -7.61 -19.18 6.24
CA THR A 283 -7.13 -19.28 7.61
C THR A 283 -6.08 -18.21 7.88
N PHE A 284 -5.10 -18.07 7.00
CA PHE A 284 -4.02 -17.11 7.14
C PHE A 284 -4.52 -15.67 7.17
N MET A 285 -5.38 -15.26 6.24
CA MET A 285 -5.94 -13.91 6.22
C MET A 285 -6.76 -13.62 7.48
N ASN A 286 -7.54 -14.59 7.96
CA ASN A 286 -8.24 -14.45 9.21
C ASN A 286 -7.31 -14.35 10.41
N GLN A 287 -6.21 -15.11 10.45
CA GLN A 287 -5.21 -15.02 11.51
C GLN A 287 -4.54 -13.65 11.54
N LEU A 288 -4.12 -13.13 10.38
CA LEU A 288 -3.54 -11.79 10.28
C LEU A 288 -4.47 -10.72 10.88
N LEU A 289 -5.75 -10.74 10.52
CA LEU A 289 -6.72 -9.74 10.98
C LEU A 289 -7.18 -9.96 12.44
N ASN A 290 -6.96 -11.13 13.03
CA ASN A 290 -7.26 -11.38 14.44
C ASN A 290 -6.06 -11.19 15.36
N ASP A 291 -4.83 -11.46 14.88
CA ASP A 291 -3.66 -11.62 15.74
C ASP A 291 -2.60 -10.54 15.51
N GLU A 292 -2.45 -10.06 14.26
CA GLU A 292 -1.36 -9.14 13.91
C GLU A 292 -1.72 -7.67 14.09
N ILE A 293 -3.01 -7.31 14.06
CA ILE A 293 -3.43 -5.92 14.09
C ILE A 293 -4.14 -5.55 15.38
N PRO A 294 -4.07 -4.27 15.79
CA PRO A 294 -4.92 -3.77 16.86
C PRO A 294 -6.39 -3.97 16.53
N TRP A 295 -7.15 -4.48 17.49
CA TRP A 295 -8.57 -4.69 17.33
C TRP A 295 -9.34 -3.41 17.65
N PHE A 296 -10.33 -3.08 16.84
CA PHE A 296 -11.10 -1.84 16.96
C PHE A 296 -12.61 -2.09 16.88
N ARG A 297 -13.36 -1.40 17.72
CA ARG A 297 -14.83 -1.32 17.70
C ARG A 297 -15.34 0.06 18.08
N CYS A 298 -16.47 0.43 17.47
CA CYS A 298 -17.30 1.58 17.81
C CYS A 298 -18.79 1.26 17.51
N PRO A 299 -19.73 2.13 17.86
CA PRO A 299 -21.16 1.91 17.55
C PRO A 299 -21.47 1.83 16.06
N ASP A 300 -20.69 2.51 15.24
CA ASP A 300 -20.92 2.60 13.79
C ASP A 300 -20.17 1.50 13.04
N LYS A 301 -20.93 0.53 12.50
CA LYS A 301 -20.39 -0.61 11.73
C LYS A 301 -19.60 -0.15 10.50
N LYS A 302 -19.98 0.95 9.85
CA LYS A 302 -19.31 1.49 8.67
C LYS A 302 -17.84 1.75 8.97
N PHE A 303 -17.53 2.46 10.05
CA PHE A 303 -16.15 2.76 10.44
C PHE A 303 -15.35 1.53 10.87
N VAL A 304 -16.03 0.55 11.47
CA VAL A 304 -15.39 -0.73 11.80
C VAL A 304 -15.00 -1.50 10.53
N ASP A 305 -15.89 -1.55 9.55
CA ASP A 305 -15.61 -2.25 8.29
C ASP A 305 -14.50 -1.52 7.47
N ILE A 306 -14.49 -0.19 7.45
CA ILE A 306 -13.41 0.60 6.84
C ILE A 306 -12.07 0.27 7.52
N TYR A 307 -12.01 0.25 8.84
CA TYR A 307 -10.78 -0.04 9.58
C TYR A 307 -10.15 -1.38 9.18
N TYR A 308 -10.94 -2.45 9.20
CA TYR A 308 -10.44 -3.78 8.84
C TYR A 308 -10.16 -3.93 7.34
N TYR A 309 -10.89 -3.23 6.49
CA TYR A 309 -10.61 -3.19 5.05
C TYR A 309 -9.25 -2.53 4.77
N LEU A 310 -8.95 -1.39 5.40
CA LEU A 310 -7.66 -0.72 5.25
C LEU A 310 -6.51 -1.57 5.76
N TRP A 311 -6.67 -2.25 6.90
CA TRP A 311 -5.68 -3.19 7.38
C TRP A 311 -5.49 -4.39 6.44
N SER A 312 -6.58 -4.93 5.89
CA SER A 312 -6.46 -6.03 4.92
C SER A 312 -5.65 -5.64 3.70
N LEU A 313 -5.83 -4.40 3.21
CA LEU A 313 -5.01 -3.87 2.12
C LEU A 313 -3.54 -3.71 2.55
N TYR A 314 -3.30 -3.08 3.70
CA TYR A 314 -1.93 -2.90 4.20
C TYR A 314 -1.18 -4.23 4.28
N LEU A 315 -1.81 -5.25 4.83
CA LEU A 315 -1.23 -6.60 4.94
C LEU A 315 -1.02 -7.25 3.57
N MET A 316 -1.93 -7.07 2.61
CA MET A 316 -1.77 -7.57 1.24
C MET A 316 -0.63 -6.90 0.47
N TYR A 317 -0.24 -5.68 0.85
CA TYR A 317 0.90 -4.98 0.26
C TYR A 317 2.24 -5.30 0.93
N SER A 318 2.23 -6.05 2.02
CA SER A 318 3.46 -6.49 2.66
C SER A 318 4.13 -7.60 1.86
N ILE A 319 5.42 -7.48 1.66
CA ILE A 319 6.23 -8.38 0.84
C ILE A 319 7.25 -9.08 1.71
N ASP A 320 7.28 -10.40 1.61
CA ASP A 320 8.35 -11.23 2.13
C ASP A 320 9.37 -11.49 1.01
N VAL A 321 10.53 -10.90 1.11
CA VAL A 321 11.56 -11.02 0.05
C VAL A 321 12.32 -12.34 0.09
N GLY A 322 12.12 -13.14 1.14
CA GLY A 322 12.85 -14.39 1.35
C GLY A 322 14.34 -14.18 1.64
N ASP A 323 15.08 -15.28 1.71
CA ASP A 323 16.49 -15.27 2.07
C ASP A 323 17.41 -14.84 0.92
N GLY A 324 18.57 -14.29 1.27
CA GLY A 324 19.65 -13.99 0.33
C GLY A 324 19.53 -12.67 -0.43
N TRP A 325 18.64 -11.79 0.03
CA TRP A 325 18.45 -10.47 -0.55
C TRP A 325 19.10 -9.38 0.34
N GLU A 326 19.53 -8.30 -0.31
CA GLU A 326 19.99 -7.09 0.38
C GLU A 326 18.81 -6.21 0.82
N MET A 327 17.59 -6.67 0.62
CA MET A 327 16.37 -5.99 1.05
C MET A 327 15.75 -6.77 2.17
N GLU A 328 15.02 -6.06 3.00
CA GLU A 328 14.20 -6.63 4.06
C GLU A 328 12.75 -6.74 3.60
N ASN A 329 11.97 -7.51 4.33
CA ASN A 329 10.51 -7.52 4.15
C ASN A 329 9.98 -6.10 4.32
N HIS A 330 9.14 -5.66 3.41
CA HIS A 330 8.63 -4.29 3.40
C HIS A 330 7.22 -4.20 2.82
N THR A 331 6.61 -3.04 2.92
CA THR A 331 5.27 -2.79 2.42
C THR A 331 5.32 -1.94 1.17
N GLN A 332 4.72 -2.41 0.10
CA GLN A 332 4.59 -1.64 -1.15
C GLN A 332 3.51 -0.56 -1.07
N THR A 333 3.66 0.45 -1.90
CA THR A 333 2.69 1.55 -2.01
C THR A 333 1.47 1.16 -2.84
N ALA A 334 1.68 0.53 -3.98
CA ALA A 334 0.63 0.10 -4.90
C ALA A 334 1.15 -1.01 -5.83
N VAL A 335 0.27 -1.59 -6.62
CA VAL A 335 0.62 -2.63 -7.60
C VAL A 335 0.66 -2.12 -9.03
N ASN A 336 0.51 -0.84 -9.24
CA ASN A 336 0.60 -0.28 -10.56
C ASN A 336 1.67 0.83 -10.66
N ASN A 337 1.34 2.09 -10.69
CA ASN A 337 2.34 3.15 -10.94
C ASN A 337 3.40 3.32 -9.85
N PHE A 338 3.18 2.74 -8.67
CA PHE A 338 4.01 2.93 -7.48
C PHE A 338 4.43 1.60 -6.86
N LEU A 339 4.93 0.69 -7.70
CA LEU A 339 5.52 -0.56 -7.24
C LEU A 339 6.75 -0.31 -6.36
N GLY A 340 6.92 -1.11 -5.32
CA GLY A 340 8.04 -1.03 -4.41
C GLY A 340 7.86 0.04 -3.32
N LEU A 341 8.97 0.39 -2.68
CA LEU A 341 9.03 1.44 -1.67
C LEU A 341 9.00 2.82 -2.32
N HIS A 342 7.97 3.56 -2.06
CA HIS A 342 7.87 4.95 -2.46
C HIS A 342 8.16 5.85 -1.26
N ARG A 343 9.08 6.77 -1.41
CA ARG A 343 9.60 7.60 -0.33
C ARG A 343 8.51 8.30 0.49
N TYR A 344 7.56 8.91 -0.20
CA TYR A 344 6.51 9.68 0.43
C TYR A 344 5.56 8.78 1.24
N ASP A 345 5.24 7.61 0.70
CA ASP A 345 4.30 6.68 1.32
C ASP A 345 4.93 5.84 2.41
N ALA A 346 6.24 5.61 2.32
CA ALA A 346 6.98 4.83 3.32
C ALA A 346 6.81 5.39 4.73
N MET A 347 6.65 6.70 4.89
CA MET A 347 6.41 7.29 6.21
C MET A 347 5.13 6.77 6.88
N PHE A 348 4.04 6.60 6.13
CA PHE A 348 2.81 5.99 6.66
C PHE A 348 3.02 4.52 6.94
N GLN A 349 3.65 3.82 6.00
CA GLN A 349 3.88 2.39 6.07
C GLN A 349 4.74 2.01 7.27
N ILE A 350 5.79 2.77 7.56
CA ILE A 350 6.64 2.59 8.75
C ILE A 350 5.82 2.73 10.03
N LYS A 351 5.06 3.81 10.15
CA LYS A 351 4.25 4.05 11.35
C LYS A 351 3.14 3.02 11.53
N VAL A 352 2.43 2.66 10.47
CA VAL A 352 1.38 1.62 10.53
C VAL A 352 1.96 0.28 10.92
N GLY A 353 3.08 -0.13 10.30
CA GLY A 353 3.77 -1.38 10.64
C GLY A 353 4.22 -1.47 12.08
N SER A 354 4.50 -0.33 12.74
CA SER A 354 4.84 -0.32 14.16
C SER A 354 3.69 -0.76 15.08
N TRP A 355 2.45 -0.72 14.60
CA TRP A 355 1.27 -1.17 15.33
C TRP A 355 0.96 -2.65 15.14
N ALA A 356 1.53 -3.31 14.13
CA ALA A 356 1.41 -4.75 13.96
C ALA A 356 2.04 -5.51 15.13
N ALA A 357 1.59 -6.73 15.41
CA ALA A 357 2.16 -7.56 16.48
C ALA A 357 3.60 -7.99 16.12
N ASP A 358 3.80 -8.49 14.90
CA ASP A 358 5.13 -8.79 14.36
C ASP A 358 5.73 -7.54 13.68
N LYS A 359 6.36 -6.70 14.47
CA LYS A 359 6.98 -5.47 14.01
C LYS A 359 8.25 -5.71 13.19
N ALA A 360 8.91 -6.85 13.40
CA ALA A 360 10.07 -7.23 12.60
C ALA A 360 9.66 -7.45 11.14
N HIS A 361 8.53 -8.10 10.92
CA HIS A 361 8.00 -8.35 9.58
C HIS A 361 7.39 -7.10 8.93
N TYR A 362 6.53 -6.37 9.67
CA TYR A 362 5.73 -5.28 9.08
C TYR A 362 6.31 -3.87 9.28
N GLY A 363 7.28 -3.71 10.15
CA GLY A 363 7.84 -2.39 10.52
C GLY A 363 9.29 -2.20 10.13
N TYR A 364 10.19 -3.10 10.55
CA TYR A 364 11.64 -2.90 10.42
C TYR A 364 12.07 -2.73 8.97
N GLY A 365 11.56 -3.56 8.08
CA GLY A 365 11.98 -3.59 6.70
C GLY A 365 11.68 -2.31 5.94
N ASN A 366 10.63 -1.61 6.29
CA ASN A 366 10.31 -0.31 5.70
C ASN A 366 11.39 0.76 6.01
N VAL A 367 12.17 0.58 7.08
CA VAL A 367 13.32 1.44 7.41
C VAL A 367 14.61 0.86 6.87
N LEU A 368 14.86 -0.43 7.12
CA LEU A 368 16.15 -1.06 6.82
C LEU A 368 16.39 -1.26 5.32
N THR A 369 15.34 -1.42 4.52
CA THR A 369 15.50 -1.45 3.06
C THR A 369 16.04 -0.12 2.52
N TRP A 370 15.60 1.01 3.06
CA TRP A 370 16.17 2.32 2.71
C TRP A 370 17.65 2.44 3.09
N LYS A 371 18.03 1.90 4.26
CA LYS A 371 19.43 1.81 4.69
C LYS A 371 20.27 1.05 3.67
N HIS A 372 19.88 -0.14 3.29
CA HIS A 372 20.60 -0.95 2.29
C HIS A 372 20.77 -0.22 0.96
N LEU A 373 19.77 0.50 0.53
CA LEU A 373 19.83 1.27 -0.71
C LEU A 373 20.78 2.46 -0.61
N THR A 374 20.83 3.11 0.55
CA THR A 374 21.74 4.23 0.81
C THR A 374 23.20 3.76 0.91
N GLU A 375 23.47 2.68 1.61
CA GLU A 375 24.83 2.12 1.78
C GLU A 375 25.45 1.67 0.47
N ASN A 376 24.65 1.12 -0.43
CA ASN A 376 25.13 0.62 -1.72
C ASN A 376 25.24 1.70 -2.81
N ASP A 377 25.17 2.97 -2.44
CA ASP A 377 25.24 4.14 -3.36
C ASP A 377 24.27 4.02 -4.55
N ARG A 378 23.14 3.37 -4.31
CA ARG A 378 22.10 3.13 -5.33
C ARG A 378 21.13 4.29 -5.47
N PHE A 379 21.40 5.35 -4.74
CA PHE A 379 20.72 6.62 -4.83
C PHE A 379 21.28 7.44 -5.96
N ARG A 380 20.46 7.75 -6.94
CA ARG A 380 20.87 8.58 -8.05
C ARG A 380 20.01 9.81 -8.15
N GLU A 381 20.66 10.91 -8.38
CA GLU A 381 20.02 12.17 -8.66
C GLU A 381 19.96 12.37 -10.16
N LEU A 382 18.77 12.42 -10.72
CA LEU A 382 18.58 12.79 -12.12
C LEU A 382 18.78 14.29 -12.32
N PRO A 383 19.09 14.74 -13.56
CA PRO A 383 19.30 16.16 -13.85
C PRO A 383 18.13 17.08 -13.49
N ASN A 384 16.94 16.55 -13.38
CA ASN A 384 15.72 17.28 -12.98
C ASN A 384 15.49 17.30 -11.45
N GLY A 385 16.44 16.82 -10.66
CA GLY A 385 16.33 16.74 -9.19
C GLY A 385 15.51 15.57 -8.70
N ILE A 386 15.03 14.70 -9.56
CA ILE A 386 14.34 13.46 -9.17
C ILE A 386 15.40 12.46 -8.73
N ARG A 387 15.26 11.93 -7.53
CA ARG A 387 16.10 10.88 -7.00
C ARG A 387 15.45 9.53 -7.21
N MET A 388 16.22 8.64 -7.78
CA MET A 388 15.78 7.27 -8.04
C MET A 388 16.59 6.31 -7.21
N LEU A 389 15.90 5.35 -6.66
CA LEU A 389 16.49 4.19 -6.03
C LEU A 389 16.41 3.04 -7.01
N SER A 390 17.54 2.47 -7.32
CA SER A 390 17.63 1.29 -8.16
C SER A 390 18.64 0.34 -7.54
N ASP A 391 18.23 -0.86 -7.24
CA ASP A 391 19.05 -1.88 -6.66
C ASP A 391 19.46 -2.85 -7.73
N ASN A 392 19.85 -2.74 -8.79
CA ASN A 392 20.31 -3.72 -9.80
C ASN A 392 19.63 -5.12 -9.74
N LYS A 393 18.65 -5.30 -8.86
CA LYS A 393 17.91 -6.53 -8.67
C LYS A 393 16.44 -6.37 -9.05
N GLY A 394 16.08 -5.28 -9.73
CA GLY A 394 14.81 -5.02 -10.34
C GLY A 394 13.86 -4.21 -9.49
N THR A 395 14.25 -3.89 -8.29
CA THR A 395 13.48 -2.96 -7.49
C THR A 395 13.99 -1.57 -7.74
N SER A 396 13.15 -0.73 -8.25
CA SER A 396 13.44 0.66 -8.52
C SER A 396 12.34 1.50 -7.90
N TRP A 397 12.70 2.58 -7.25
CA TRP A 397 11.74 3.44 -6.58
C TRP A 397 11.81 4.85 -7.13
N HIS A 398 10.65 5.35 -7.37
CA HIS A 398 10.50 6.75 -7.69
C HIS A 398 10.37 7.55 -6.41
N SER A 399 11.37 8.35 -6.09
CA SER A 399 11.34 9.17 -4.88
C SER A 399 10.53 10.45 -5.03
N GLY A 400 9.93 10.68 -6.19
CA GLY A 400 9.22 11.90 -6.49
C GLY A 400 10.12 13.15 -6.52
N ALA A 401 9.53 14.31 -6.75
CA ALA A 401 10.23 15.60 -6.82
C ALA A 401 10.82 16.08 -5.48
N TYR A 402 10.69 15.31 -4.42
CA TYR A 402 10.98 15.73 -3.05
C TYR A 402 12.32 15.22 -2.47
N GLY A 403 13.14 14.59 -3.28
CA GLY A 403 14.55 14.29 -3.01
C GLY A 403 14.95 13.76 -1.62
N GLY A 404 14.99 12.45 -1.41
CA GLY A 404 15.52 11.77 -0.22
C GLY A 404 14.47 11.41 0.82
N GLU A 405 14.85 10.65 1.85
CA GLU A 405 13.95 10.27 2.93
C GLU A 405 13.32 11.48 3.56
N MET A 406 12.09 11.32 3.94
CA MET A 406 11.36 12.33 4.66
C MET A 406 11.68 12.27 6.15
N SER A 407 11.54 13.38 6.82
CA SER A 407 11.72 13.47 8.27
C SER A 407 10.86 12.47 9.03
N GLU A 408 9.70 12.14 8.51
CA GLU A 408 8.78 11.18 9.09
C GLU A 408 9.32 9.75 9.16
N HIS A 409 10.29 9.40 8.32
CA HIS A 409 10.98 8.10 8.44
C HIS A 409 11.71 8.00 9.78
N VAL A 410 12.32 9.09 10.26
CA VAL A 410 12.94 9.14 11.58
C VAL A 410 11.91 8.99 12.69
N LEU A 411 10.76 9.68 12.56
CA LEU A 411 9.67 9.57 13.53
C LEU A 411 9.12 8.15 13.58
N GLY A 412 8.92 7.53 12.42
CA GLY A 412 8.44 6.15 12.33
C GLY A 412 9.43 5.13 12.91
N ALA A 413 10.72 5.27 12.63
CA ALA A 413 11.75 4.41 13.21
C ALA A 413 11.86 4.56 14.73
N TRP A 414 11.76 5.80 15.23
CA TRP A 414 11.69 6.05 16.67
C TRP A 414 10.46 5.39 17.29
N GLN A 415 9.31 5.48 16.66
CA GLN A 415 8.07 4.82 17.11
C GLN A 415 8.24 3.29 17.15
N ILE A 416 8.88 2.69 16.16
CA ILE A 416 9.21 1.25 16.16
C ILE A 416 10.09 0.92 17.38
N TYR A 417 11.11 1.72 17.68
CA TYR A 417 11.93 1.53 18.88
C TYR A 417 11.12 1.68 20.16
N GLU A 418 10.28 2.70 20.27
CA GLU A 418 9.38 2.84 21.44
C GLU A 418 8.47 1.61 21.59
N HIS A 419 8.00 1.05 20.50
CA HIS A 419 7.10 -0.11 20.48
C HIS A 419 7.79 -1.47 20.70
N THR A 420 9.11 -1.54 20.57
CA THR A 420 9.86 -2.80 20.70
C THR A 420 10.89 -2.78 21.81
N GLY A 421 11.56 -1.67 22.04
CA GLY A 421 12.77 -1.57 22.85
C GLY A 421 14.01 -2.17 22.16
N ASP A 422 13.94 -2.45 20.87
CA ASP A 422 15.04 -3.06 20.11
C ASP A 422 16.14 -2.05 19.82
N VAL A 423 17.21 -2.12 20.62
CA VAL A 423 18.37 -1.23 20.51
C VAL A 423 19.20 -1.54 19.25
N GLU A 424 19.21 -2.78 18.79
CA GLU A 424 19.98 -3.15 17.59
C GLU A 424 19.29 -2.61 16.31
N PHE A 425 17.96 -2.68 16.24
CA PHE A 425 17.21 -2.00 15.20
C PHE A 425 17.45 -0.47 15.23
N LEU A 426 17.42 0.12 16.44
CA LEU A 426 17.68 1.55 16.60
C LEU A 426 19.09 1.92 16.13
N ARG A 427 20.09 1.10 16.48
CA ARG A 427 21.49 1.26 16.07
C ARG A 427 21.63 1.21 14.55
N ALA A 428 21.06 0.18 13.93
CA ALA A 428 21.09 0.02 12.48
C ALA A 428 20.42 1.17 11.73
N SER A 429 19.30 1.68 12.26
CA SER A 429 18.61 2.83 11.67
C SER A 429 19.38 4.13 11.85
N TYR A 430 19.95 4.36 13.03
CA TYR A 430 20.64 5.60 13.35
C TYR A 430 22.05 5.68 12.75
N GLU A 431 22.95 4.74 13.16
CA GLU A 431 24.39 4.81 12.81
C GLU A 431 24.65 4.57 11.34
N ASP A 432 23.94 3.63 10.76
CA ASP A 432 24.19 3.22 9.38
C ASP A 432 23.41 4.09 8.39
N HIS A 433 22.37 4.78 8.81
CA HIS A 433 21.45 5.47 7.91
C HIS A 433 21.21 6.94 8.28
N PHE A 434 20.42 7.22 9.34
CA PHE A 434 19.92 8.58 9.59
C PHE A 434 20.99 9.58 9.99
N GLU A 435 21.98 9.18 10.79
CA GLU A 435 23.08 10.06 11.19
C GLU A 435 23.81 10.60 9.94
N LYS A 436 24.20 9.72 9.05
CA LYS A 436 24.93 10.09 7.82
C LYS A 436 24.11 10.97 6.89
N LEU A 437 22.81 10.69 6.80
CA LEU A 437 21.89 11.38 5.92
C LEU A 437 21.53 12.77 6.44
N PHE A 438 21.04 12.85 7.67
CA PHE A 438 20.48 14.08 8.23
C PHE A 438 21.55 15.08 8.70
N ARG A 439 22.75 14.62 9.04
CA ARG A 439 23.86 15.54 9.33
C ARG A 439 24.19 16.50 8.18
N LYS A 440 23.89 16.09 6.96
CA LYS A 440 24.08 16.92 5.76
C LYS A 440 22.85 17.74 5.38
N ARG A 441 21.69 17.40 5.89
CA ARG A 441 20.40 17.93 5.39
C ARG A 441 19.68 18.86 6.36
N LEU A 442 19.77 18.64 7.67
CA LEU A 442 19.10 19.50 8.62
C LEU A 442 19.76 20.87 8.68
N THR A 443 19.00 21.88 8.39
CA THR A 443 19.49 23.26 8.21
C THR A 443 18.86 24.28 9.14
N ASN A 444 18.06 23.87 10.11
CA ASN A 444 17.38 24.72 11.10
C ASN A 444 16.21 25.58 10.58
N PHE A 445 15.59 25.23 9.47
CA PHE A 445 14.64 26.14 8.83
C PHE A 445 13.16 25.79 9.00
N SER A 446 12.83 24.65 9.62
CA SER A 446 11.44 24.30 9.85
C SER A 446 11.20 23.70 11.23
N MET A 447 10.00 23.88 11.76
CA MET A 447 9.63 23.28 13.06
C MET A 447 9.63 21.76 13.00
N ASN A 448 9.36 21.17 11.83
CA ASN A 448 9.45 19.72 11.63
C ASN A 448 10.89 19.22 11.73
N GLU A 449 11.88 20.03 11.30
CA GLU A 449 13.30 19.70 11.47
C GLU A 449 13.74 19.73 12.94
N PHE A 450 13.12 20.54 13.77
CA PHE A 450 13.38 20.51 15.21
C PHE A 450 12.93 19.21 15.84
N GLU A 451 11.74 18.72 15.52
CA GLU A 451 11.25 17.43 16.01
C GLU A 451 12.17 16.30 15.59
N VAL A 452 12.60 16.30 14.32
CA VAL A 452 13.54 15.31 13.81
C VAL A 452 14.88 15.37 14.53
N ALA A 453 15.44 16.56 14.72
CA ALA A 453 16.70 16.74 15.44
C ALA A 453 16.58 16.30 16.91
N GLU A 454 15.47 16.57 17.57
CA GLU A 454 15.21 16.10 18.92
C GLU A 454 15.16 14.57 18.98
N ILE A 455 14.48 13.93 18.04
CA ILE A 455 14.41 12.46 18.00
C ILE A 455 15.77 11.86 17.69
N LEU A 456 16.53 12.44 16.77
CA LEU A 456 17.92 12.01 16.51
C LEU A 456 18.79 12.15 17.76
N ALA A 457 18.61 13.21 18.56
CA ALA A 457 19.29 13.36 19.85
C ALA A 457 18.90 12.27 20.85
N ARG A 458 17.62 11.90 20.90
CA ARG A 458 17.13 10.80 21.75
C ARG A 458 17.70 9.45 21.30
N MET A 459 17.72 9.17 19.99
CA MET A 459 18.35 7.97 19.43
C MET A 459 19.83 7.90 19.81
N ALA A 460 20.56 9.00 19.59
CA ALA A 460 21.98 9.11 19.97
C ALA A 460 22.19 8.89 21.46
N SER A 461 21.33 9.44 22.31
CA SER A 461 21.39 9.27 23.76
C SER A 461 21.22 7.81 24.18
N VAL A 462 20.25 7.10 23.61
CA VAL A 462 20.06 5.66 23.87
C VAL A 462 21.29 4.85 23.45
N LEU A 463 21.96 5.27 22.37
CA LEU A 463 23.16 4.62 21.85
C LEU A 463 24.47 5.07 22.53
N GLY A 464 24.42 5.97 23.52
CA GLY A 464 25.59 6.48 24.24
C GLY A 464 26.49 7.39 23.43
N LYS A 465 25.97 8.09 22.42
CA LYS A 465 26.71 8.96 21.49
C LYS A 465 26.61 10.43 21.92
N GLU A 466 27.31 10.82 22.97
CA GLU A 466 27.22 12.16 23.57
C GLU A 466 27.50 13.30 22.59
N ALA A 467 28.51 13.16 21.74
CA ALA A 467 28.85 14.20 20.76
C ALA A 467 27.73 14.39 19.70
N ASP A 468 27.00 13.34 19.34
CA ASP A 468 25.88 13.41 18.44
C ASP A 468 24.67 14.04 19.14
N VAL A 469 24.46 13.75 20.42
CA VAL A 469 23.42 14.39 21.23
C VAL A 469 23.62 15.90 21.25
N GLU A 470 24.83 16.37 21.55
CA GLU A 470 25.17 17.80 21.55
C GLU A 470 24.92 18.43 20.16
N HIS A 471 25.32 17.73 19.10
CA HIS A 471 25.13 18.20 17.74
C HIS A 471 23.65 18.37 17.41
N TRP A 472 22.83 17.36 17.61
CA TRP A 472 21.41 17.41 17.29
C TRP A 472 20.66 18.42 18.16
N GLN A 473 20.95 18.48 19.46
CA GLN A 473 20.37 19.45 20.37
C GLN A 473 20.71 20.91 19.98
N SER A 474 21.90 21.14 19.42
CA SER A 474 22.29 22.48 18.94
C SER A 474 21.43 22.99 17.78
N LEU A 475 20.74 22.07 17.07
CA LEU A 475 19.82 22.41 15.98
C LEU A 475 18.42 22.73 16.49
N VAL A 476 18.07 22.32 17.70
CA VAL A 476 16.75 22.55 18.29
C VAL A 476 16.71 23.90 18.98
N ARG A 477 16.10 24.88 18.35
CA ARG A 477 15.96 26.21 18.87
C ARG A 477 14.56 26.46 19.40
N THR A 478 14.38 26.18 20.67
CA THR A 478 13.08 26.30 21.36
C THR A 478 12.92 27.61 22.11
N ASP A 479 13.85 28.56 21.98
CA ASP A 479 13.64 29.87 22.56
C ASP A 479 12.40 30.52 21.93
N PRO A 480 11.47 31.08 22.75
CA PRO A 480 10.17 31.53 22.26
C PRO A 480 10.28 32.64 21.20
N ASP A 481 11.31 33.48 21.29
CA ASP A 481 11.51 34.58 20.33
C ASP A 481 11.90 34.01 18.95
N HIS A 482 12.75 32.96 18.90
CA HIS A 482 13.15 32.34 17.65
C HIS A 482 12.01 31.53 17.03
N VAL A 483 11.29 30.75 17.82
CA VAL A 483 10.12 30.01 17.37
C VAL A 483 9.08 30.94 16.78
N ARG A 484 8.81 32.06 17.50
CA ARG A 484 7.89 33.07 17.04
C ARG A 484 8.37 33.77 15.76
N LEU A 485 9.64 34.14 15.69
CA LEU A 485 10.23 34.76 14.49
C LEU A 485 10.09 33.85 13.27
N MET A 486 10.36 32.58 13.41
CA MET A 486 10.20 31.58 12.29
C MET A 486 8.75 31.46 11.86
N PHE A 487 7.85 31.44 12.83
CA PHE A 487 6.42 31.36 12.57
C PHE A 487 5.91 32.64 11.92
N ASP A 488 6.18 33.81 12.52
CA ASP A 488 5.75 35.11 12.02
C ASP A 488 6.35 35.41 10.64
N GLN A 489 7.61 35.06 10.40
CA GLN A 489 8.25 35.25 9.11
C GLN A 489 7.58 34.42 8.01
N ARG A 490 7.20 33.18 8.30
CA ARG A 490 6.44 32.35 7.36
C ARG A 490 5.00 32.84 7.23
N TRP A 491 4.40 33.23 8.30
CA TRP A 491 3.04 33.77 8.36
C TRP A 491 2.93 35.08 7.62
N GLU A 492 3.87 36.00 7.84
CA GLU A 492 3.93 37.30 7.14
C GLU A 492 4.31 37.13 5.66
N MET A 493 5.31 36.32 5.35
CA MET A 493 5.78 36.13 3.98
C MET A 493 4.69 35.67 3.05
N ASN A 494 3.67 35.04 3.63
CA ASN A 494 2.58 34.46 2.88
C ASN A 494 1.20 34.97 3.32
N GLY A 495 1.06 35.72 4.44
CA GLY A 495 -0.22 35.66 5.10
C GLY A 495 -0.58 34.20 5.35
N ILE A 496 -1.75 33.88 5.80
CA ILE A 496 -2.15 32.48 5.85
C ILE A 496 -2.01 31.83 4.46
N GLU A 497 -2.40 32.52 3.43
CA GLU A 497 -2.34 32.08 2.05
C GLU A 497 -0.94 31.88 1.49
N LYS A 498 -0.03 32.69 1.91
CA LYS A 498 1.34 32.63 1.43
C LYS A 498 2.20 31.64 2.18
N TYR A 499 1.91 31.41 3.46
CA TYR A 499 2.65 30.42 4.24
C TYR A 499 2.63 29.04 3.60
N PHE A 500 1.54 28.72 2.96
CA PHE A 500 1.30 27.36 2.53
C PHE A 500 1.60 27.06 1.09
N ALA A 501 1.70 28.12 0.32
CA ALA A 501 1.86 27.97 -1.10
C ALA A 501 3.27 28.14 -1.60
N GLY A 502 4.17 28.52 -0.70
CA GLY A 502 5.48 28.99 -1.09
C GLY A 502 5.41 30.27 -1.95
N PRO A 503 6.49 31.04 -2.01
CA PRO A 503 6.48 32.39 -2.62
C PRO A 503 6.18 32.42 -4.12
N LYS A 504 6.11 31.26 -4.78
CA LYS A 504 5.90 31.19 -6.24
C LYS A 504 4.51 30.72 -6.65
N SER A 505 3.75 30.09 -5.79
CA SER A 505 2.49 29.46 -6.18
C SER A 505 1.24 30.18 -5.67
N GLY A 506 1.30 30.84 -4.54
CA GLY A 506 0.13 31.47 -3.91
C GLY A 506 -1.01 30.51 -3.55
N LEU A 507 -0.76 29.20 -3.56
CA LEU A 507 -1.76 28.16 -3.35
C LEU A 507 -1.76 27.66 -1.90
N ILE A 508 -2.94 27.49 -1.31
CA ILE A 508 -3.12 26.96 0.04
C ILE A 508 -3.59 25.50 -0.03
N GLY A 509 -2.70 24.60 0.28
CA GLY A 509 -2.97 23.15 0.32
C GLY A 509 -3.05 22.61 1.74
N THR A 510 -3.55 21.39 1.89
CA THR A 510 -3.57 20.65 3.16
C THR A 510 -2.18 20.43 3.74
N ASN A 511 -1.14 20.36 2.91
CA ASN A 511 0.27 20.31 3.35
C ASN A 511 0.67 21.45 4.29
N SER A 512 -0.05 22.51 4.22
CA SER A 512 0.13 23.71 5.00
C SER A 512 -0.11 23.50 6.48
N PHE A 513 -0.94 22.54 6.79
CA PHE A 513 -1.28 22.16 8.15
C PHE A 513 -0.26 21.19 8.76
N TRP A 514 0.72 20.76 7.97
CA TRP A 514 1.73 19.81 8.41
C TRP A 514 2.54 20.30 9.61
N ALA A 515 2.86 21.60 9.63
CA ALA A 515 3.59 22.22 10.73
C ALA A 515 2.86 22.11 12.09
N MET A 516 1.53 21.97 12.08
CA MET A 516 0.73 21.80 13.31
C MET A 516 1.06 20.50 14.06
N ARG A 517 1.70 19.53 13.44
CA ARG A 517 2.15 18.29 14.09
C ARG A 517 3.32 18.53 15.03
N SER A 518 4.07 19.59 14.82
CA SER A 518 5.21 19.93 15.66
C SER A 518 4.76 20.37 17.04
N PRO A 519 5.37 19.86 18.12
CA PRO A 519 5.09 20.33 19.49
C PRO A 519 5.47 21.78 19.71
N TYR A 520 6.27 22.37 18.83
CA TYR A 520 6.70 23.76 18.87
C TYR A 520 5.74 24.71 18.15
N PHE A 521 4.72 24.18 17.48
CA PHE A 521 3.75 25.02 16.79
C PHE A 521 2.80 25.69 17.80
N PRO A 522 2.67 27.02 17.79
CA PRO A 522 1.80 27.71 18.74
C PRO A 522 0.34 27.32 18.56
N ARG A 523 -0.30 26.89 19.64
CA ARG A 523 -1.69 26.43 19.61
C ARG A 523 -2.67 27.49 19.13
N GLU A 524 -2.48 28.75 19.55
CA GLU A 524 -3.32 29.85 19.10
C GLU A 524 -3.32 30.01 17.58
N TYR A 525 -2.20 29.75 16.93
CA TYR A 525 -2.10 29.79 15.48
C TYR A 525 -2.77 28.59 14.82
N ALA A 526 -2.69 27.42 15.44
CA ALA A 526 -3.42 26.24 14.97
C ALA A 526 -4.93 26.46 15.04
N GLU A 527 -5.43 27.05 16.14
CA GLU A 527 -6.83 27.39 16.30
C GLU A 527 -7.27 28.43 15.24
N GLU A 528 -6.48 29.46 15.00
CA GLU A 528 -6.76 30.47 13.97
C GLU A 528 -6.79 29.84 12.56
N MET A 529 -5.79 29.03 12.22
CA MET A 529 -5.74 28.35 10.93
C MET A 529 -6.94 27.43 10.69
N VAL A 530 -7.34 26.69 11.71
CA VAL A 530 -8.49 25.79 11.60
C VAL A 530 -9.78 26.58 11.43
N GLN A 531 -9.99 27.63 12.22
CA GLN A 531 -11.18 28.48 12.11
C GLN A 531 -11.24 29.23 10.78
N HIS A 532 -10.10 29.72 10.31
CA HIS A 532 -10.04 30.54 9.11
C HIS A 532 -10.14 29.71 7.82
N TRP A 533 -9.63 28.49 7.84
CA TRP A 533 -9.53 27.65 6.64
C TRP A 533 -10.27 26.31 6.75
N ALA A 534 -9.94 25.50 7.75
CA ALA A 534 -10.41 24.12 7.77
C ALA A 534 -11.94 24.04 7.90
N VAL A 535 -12.54 24.84 8.80
CA VAL A 535 -13.98 24.85 9.03
C VAL A 535 -14.76 25.84 8.17
N ASP A 536 -14.07 26.77 7.48
CA ASP A 536 -14.71 27.71 6.58
C ASP A 536 -15.24 26.99 5.33
N ARG A 537 -16.56 27.05 5.12
CA ARG A 537 -17.22 26.36 4.02
C ARG A 537 -17.21 27.12 2.70
N GLU A 538 -16.92 28.42 2.71
CA GLU A 538 -16.94 29.27 1.51
C GLU A 538 -15.57 29.30 0.83
N LYS A 539 -14.51 29.56 1.58
CA LYS A 539 -13.15 29.73 1.03
C LYS A 539 -12.19 28.61 1.37
N GLY A 540 -12.51 27.79 2.38
CA GLY A 540 -11.65 26.80 2.96
C GLY A 540 -11.66 25.44 2.25
N PHE A 541 -11.52 24.38 3.04
CA PHE A 541 -11.26 23.02 2.53
C PHE A 541 -12.50 22.12 2.45
N PHE A 542 -13.71 22.60 2.74
CA PHE A 542 -14.92 21.82 2.55
C PHE A 542 -15.39 21.86 1.10
N GLY A 543 -15.30 20.70 0.41
CA GLY A 543 -15.98 20.45 -0.85
C GLY A 543 -17.31 19.71 -0.62
N GLU A 544 -17.52 18.60 -1.32
CA GLU A 544 -18.59 17.65 -1.01
C GLU A 544 -18.38 17.03 0.39
N PHE A 545 -17.11 16.81 0.76
CA PHE A 545 -16.68 16.43 2.10
C PHE A 545 -15.34 17.12 2.46
N PHE A 546 -14.79 16.82 3.60
CA PHE A 546 -13.55 17.40 4.12
C PHE A 546 -12.37 16.39 4.04
N PRO A 547 -11.15 16.83 3.79
CA PRO A 547 -10.77 18.10 3.17
C PRO A 547 -10.49 17.96 1.66
N LEU A 548 -10.73 19.01 0.92
CA LEU A 548 -10.10 19.21 -0.38
C LEU A 548 -8.56 19.28 -0.22
N ALA A 549 -7.80 18.84 -1.20
CA ALA A 549 -6.34 18.97 -1.18
C ALA A 549 -5.87 20.43 -1.20
N MET A 550 -6.71 21.32 -1.69
CA MET A 550 -6.46 22.76 -1.79
C MET A 550 -7.70 23.56 -1.38
N SER A 551 -7.49 24.76 -0.82
CA SER A 551 -8.61 25.63 -0.44
C SER A 551 -9.41 26.11 -1.66
N LYS A 552 -10.71 26.29 -1.49
CA LYS A 552 -11.60 26.81 -2.53
C LYS A 552 -11.15 28.19 -3.04
N GLN A 553 -10.65 29.05 -2.16
CA GLN A 553 -10.13 30.34 -2.55
C GLN A 553 -8.94 30.19 -3.49
N SER A 554 -7.97 29.34 -3.16
CA SER A 554 -6.81 29.11 -4.05
C SER A 554 -7.22 28.53 -5.39
N MET A 555 -8.21 27.63 -5.41
CA MET A 555 -8.73 27.08 -6.66
C MET A 555 -9.43 28.10 -7.56
N GLN A 556 -10.01 29.15 -6.98
CA GLN A 556 -10.61 30.28 -7.76
C GLN A 556 -9.55 31.21 -8.34
N GLU A 557 -8.47 31.44 -7.60
CA GLU A 557 -7.39 32.34 -8.02
C GLU A 557 -6.51 31.71 -9.11
N PHE A 558 -6.39 30.41 -9.11
CA PHE A 558 -5.56 29.66 -10.03
C PHE A 558 -6.41 28.71 -10.85
N ASP A 559 -6.61 29.01 -12.13
CA ASP A 559 -7.31 28.10 -13.07
C ASP A 559 -6.52 26.83 -13.25
N THR A 560 -6.86 25.84 -12.44
CA THR A 560 -6.12 24.58 -12.35
C THR A 560 -6.79 23.53 -13.22
N LYS A 561 -6.06 23.06 -14.22
CA LYS A 561 -6.51 21.98 -15.11
C LYS A 561 -6.26 20.58 -14.59
N VAL A 562 -5.55 20.45 -13.47
CA VAL A 562 -5.14 19.17 -12.89
C VAL A 562 -6.10 18.77 -11.78
N ASP A 563 -7.13 18.03 -12.13
CA ASP A 563 -8.25 17.71 -11.22
C ASP A 563 -7.87 16.84 -10.02
N HIS A 564 -6.97 15.87 -10.18
CA HIS A 564 -6.62 14.96 -9.08
C HIS A 564 -5.84 15.67 -7.97
N SER A 565 -4.91 16.56 -8.31
CA SER A 565 -4.11 17.31 -7.33
C SER A 565 -4.91 18.34 -6.53
N PHE A 566 -6.12 18.66 -6.96
CA PHE A 566 -6.99 19.67 -6.35
C PHE A 566 -8.32 19.13 -5.85
N GLY A 567 -8.56 17.83 -6.02
CA GLY A 567 -9.69 17.12 -5.45
C GLY A 567 -9.44 16.71 -3.99
N TYR A 568 -9.53 15.43 -3.73
CA TYR A 568 -9.32 14.86 -2.40
C TYR A 568 -8.22 13.80 -2.48
N THR A 569 -7.21 13.91 -1.59
CA THR A 569 -6.11 12.96 -1.49
C THR A 569 -6.00 12.41 -0.07
N PRO A 570 -5.65 11.14 0.12
CA PRO A 570 -5.71 10.52 1.44
C PRO A 570 -4.57 10.96 2.35
N ASP A 571 -3.41 11.17 1.78
CA ASP A 571 -2.14 11.47 2.42
C ASP A 571 -2.11 12.87 3.04
N THR A 572 -2.41 13.87 2.24
CA THR A 572 -2.39 15.26 2.72
C THR A 572 -3.49 15.52 3.76
N ALA A 573 -4.63 14.83 3.65
CA ALA A 573 -5.68 14.87 4.65
C ALA A 573 -5.21 14.31 6.00
N TYR A 574 -4.40 13.24 5.98
CA TYR A 574 -3.81 12.69 7.19
C TYR A 574 -3.02 13.75 7.96
N PHE A 575 -2.10 14.46 7.32
CA PHE A 575 -1.28 15.48 7.99
C PHE A 575 -2.08 16.59 8.63
N MET A 576 -3.13 17.02 7.95
CA MET A 576 -4.02 18.05 8.46
C MET A 576 -4.76 17.58 9.71
N LEU A 577 -5.33 16.39 9.67
CA LEU A 577 -6.10 15.82 10.78
C LEU A 577 -5.19 15.42 11.96
N ASP A 578 -4.06 14.79 11.67
CA ASP A 578 -3.07 14.43 12.69
C ASP A 578 -2.52 15.67 13.42
N GLY A 579 -2.22 16.74 12.67
CA GLY A 579 -1.86 18.02 13.24
C GLY A 579 -2.92 18.59 14.18
N MET A 580 -4.20 18.47 13.83
CA MET A 580 -5.30 18.89 14.72
C MET A 580 -5.36 18.07 16.02
N PHE A 581 -5.13 16.76 15.94
CA PHE A 581 -5.04 15.89 17.14
C PHE A 581 -3.80 16.23 17.97
N CYS A 582 -2.65 16.47 17.36
CA CYS A 582 -1.44 16.91 18.06
C CYS A 582 -1.68 18.19 18.87
N GLN A 583 -2.38 19.16 18.30
CA GLN A 583 -2.76 20.40 18.95
C GLN A 583 -3.97 20.26 19.91
N GLY A 584 -4.60 19.10 20.00
CA GLY A 584 -5.75 18.85 20.88
C GLY A 584 -7.00 19.64 20.51
N LEU A 585 -7.20 19.93 19.23
CA LEU A 585 -8.35 20.69 18.75
C LEU A 585 -9.63 19.85 18.79
N SER A 586 -10.70 20.42 19.37
CA SER A 586 -11.96 19.71 19.59
C SER A 586 -12.70 19.31 18.32
N VAL A 587 -12.42 19.95 17.20
CA VAL A 587 -13.04 19.65 15.89
C VAL A 587 -12.41 18.44 15.19
N ALA A 588 -11.24 17.98 15.64
CA ALA A 588 -10.48 16.92 14.97
C ALA A 588 -11.27 15.60 14.83
N PRO A 589 -11.97 15.07 15.85
CA PRO A 589 -12.73 13.83 15.72
C PRO A 589 -13.81 13.90 14.65
N GLU A 590 -14.62 14.97 14.65
CA GLU A 590 -15.71 15.14 13.70
C GLU A 590 -15.21 15.30 12.26
N LEU A 591 -14.16 16.06 12.06
CA LEU A 591 -13.55 16.23 10.75
C LEU A 591 -12.93 14.91 10.27
N THR A 592 -12.38 14.11 11.17
CA THR A 592 -11.84 12.78 10.88
C THR A 592 -12.94 11.81 10.43
N LEU A 593 -14.07 11.76 11.15
CA LEU A 593 -15.20 10.95 10.72
C LEU A 593 -15.75 11.42 9.37
N ASN A 594 -15.88 12.73 9.18
CA ASN A 594 -16.31 13.28 7.90
C ASN A 594 -15.37 12.85 6.77
N HIS A 595 -14.06 12.91 7.00
CA HIS A 595 -13.08 12.46 6.01
C HIS A 595 -13.19 10.95 5.74
N ILE A 596 -12.95 10.13 6.74
CA ILE A 596 -12.91 8.67 6.59
C ILE A 596 -14.23 8.14 6.04
N GLY A 597 -15.35 8.60 6.59
CA GLY A 597 -16.69 8.14 6.22
C GLY A 597 -17.12 8.49 4.79
N ASN A 598 -16.54 9.55 4.21
CA ASN A 598 -16.83 9.93 2.82
C ASN A 598 -15.74 9.51 1.84
N TYR A 599 -14.50 9.40 2.32
CA TYR A 599 -13.38 8.99 1.47
C TYR A 599 -13.30 7.48 1.31
N ASN A 600 -13.43 6.75 2.39
CA ASN A 600 -13.24 5.31 2.44
C ASN A 600 -14.54 4.51 2.43
N TRP A 601 -15.66 5.15 2.08
CA TRP A 601 -16.95 4.51 1.92
C TRP A 601 -17.64 5.01 0.66
N HIS A 602 -18.09 4.09 -0.16
CA HIS A 602 -18.88 4.42 -1.33
C HIS A 602 -20.37 4.22 -1.04
N ASP A 603 -21.10 5.32 -0.86
CA ASP A 603 -22.49 5.29 -0.40
C ASP A 603 -23.42 4.51 -1.35
N GLU A 604 -23.31 4.72 -2.66
CA GLU A 604 -24.14 4.02 -3.64
C GLU A 604 -23.84 2.51 -3.65
N TRP A 605 -22.60 2.12 -3.47
CA TRP A 605 -22.20 0.71 -3.44
C TRP A 605 -22.34 0.09 -2.06
N ASN A 606 -22.40 0.92 -1.03
CA ASN A 606 -22.46 0.54 0.38
C ASN A 606 -21.32 -0.41 0.80
N ILE A 607 -20.09 -0.06 0.38
CA ILE A 607 -18.87 -0.83 0.63
C ILE A 607 -17.70 0.06 1.02
N PRO A 608 -16.69 -0.47 1.74
CA PRO A 608 -15.44 0.22 1.94
C PRO A 608 -14.64 0.31 0.63
N VAL A 609 -13.94 1.41 0.45
CA VAL A 609 -13.04 1.67 -0.70
C VAL A 609 -11.77 2.35 -0.21
N ALA A 610 -10.71 2.24 -0.98
CA ALA A 610 -9.44 2.90 -0.69
C ALA A 610 -8.87 3.55 -1.96
N PRO A 611 -9.54 4.55 -2.53
CA PRO A 611 -9.11 5.17 -3.76
C PRO A 611 -7.79 5.90 -3.61
N GLU A 612 -7.03 5.98 -4.69
CA GLU A 612 -5.84 6.81 -4.77
C GLU A 612 -6.22 8.29 -4.57
N ALA A 613 -7.27 8.75 -5.26
CA ALA A 613 -7.81 10.09 -5.10
C ALA A 613 -9.28 10.18 -5.55
N TYR A 614 -9.91 11.28 -5.23
CA TYR A 614 -11.16 11.73 -5.86
C TYR A 614 -10.93 13.06 -6.57
N ARG A 615 -11.62 13.24 -7.70
CA ARG A 615 -11.77 14.56 -8.29
C ARG A 615 -12.68 15.45 -7.44
N ARG A 616 -12.74 16.74 -7.75
CA ARG A 616 -13.58 17.70 -7.01
C ARG A 616 -15.07 17.34 -7.02
N ASP A 617 -15.53 16.73 -8.09
CA ASP A 617 -16.91 16.25 -8.26
C ASP A 617 -17.15 14.87 -7.61
N ARG A 618 -16.22 14.42 -6.77
CA ARG A 618 -16.25 13.11 -6.09
C ARG A 618 -16.19 11.90 -7.04
N THR A 619 -15.85 12.10 -8.29
CA THR A 619 -15.54 10.95 -9.16
C THR A 619 -14.22 10.33 -8.77
N LEU A 620 -14.16 9.00 -8.79
CA LEU A 620 -12.97 8.23 -8.44
C LEU A 620 -11.84 8.47 -9.45
N PHE A 621 -10.64 8.58 -8.94
CA PHE A 621 -9.42 8.72 -9.73
C PHE A 621 -8.37 7.70 -9.25
N GLY A 622 -7.64 7.12 -10.21
CA GLY A 622 -6.61 6.12 -9.91
C GLY A 622 -7.16 4.78 -9.43
N ASP A 623 -6.36 4.05 -8.69
CA ASP A 623 -6.72 2.74 -8.17
C ASP A 623 -7.68 2.84 -6.96
N GLN A 624 -8.51 1.82 -6.80
CA GLN A 624 -9.51 1.77 -5.71
C GLN A 624 -9.04 0.98 -4.48
N TYR A 625 -7.79 0.58 -4.47
CA TYR A 625 -7.18 -0.28 -3.46
C TYR A 625 -5.78 0.23 -3.07
N SER A 626 -5.59 1.53 -3.08
CA SER A 626 -4.28 2.15 -2.84
C SER A 626 -3.87 2.14 -1.38
N ASN A 627 -2.64 1.75 -1.10
CA ASN A 627 -2.05 1.79 0.23
C ASN A 627 -1.69 3.21 0.72
N PHE A 628 -1.88 4.23 -0.09
CA PHE A 628 -1.89 5.65 0.35
C PHE A 628 -2.88 5.89 1.50
N ASN A 629 -3.89 5.02 1.61
CA ASN A 629 -4.89 5.10 2.66
C ASN A 629 -4.41 4.57 4.02
N ALA A 630 -3.22 3.97 4.13
CA ALA A 630 -2.70 3.41 5.37
C ALA A 630 -2.61 4.46 6.51
N GLY A 631 -2.30 5.71 6.19
CA GLY A 631 -2.29 6.80 7.18
C GLY A 631 -3.58 6.97 7.97
N LYS A 632 -4.73 6.53 7.42
CA LYS A 632 -6.01 6.58 8.14
C LYS A 632 -6.10 5.59 9.28
N ILE A 633 -5.39 4.48 9.21
CA ILE A 633 -5.24 3.55 10.34
C ILE A 633 -4.67 4.29 11.55
N LEU A 634 -3.70 5.17 11.33
CA LEU A 634 -3.11 6.01 12.39
C LEU A 634 -4.14 6.98 12.96
N LEU A 635 -5.05 7.51 12.15
CA LEU A 635 -6.14 8.38 12.65
C LEU A 635 -7.08 7.63 13.59
N TYR A 636 -7.29 6.32 13.40
CA TYR A 636 -8.06 5.52 14.35
C TYR A 636 -7.28 5.29 15.65
N LEU A 637 -6.00 4.94 15.58
CA LEU A 637 -5.20 4.53 16.73
C LEU A 637 -4.60 5.73 17.49
N GLU A 638 -3.88 6.58 16.78
CA GLU A 638 -3.17 7.73 17.34
C GLU A 638 -4.07 8.97 17.46
N GLY A 639 -4.99 9.16 16.50
CA GLY A 639 -5.94 10.27 16.50
C GLY A 639 -7.11 10.06 17.45
N LEU A 640 -8.10 9.23 17.05
CA LEU A 640 -9.31 8.98 17.85
C LEU A 640 -8.99 8.24 19.16
N GLY A 641 -8.17 7.19 19.09
CA GLY A 641 -7.71 6.44 20.26
C GLY A 641 -6.76 7.22 21.14
N GLY A 642 -6.02 8.16 20.55
CA GLY A 642 -5.01 8.95 21.26
C GLY A 642 -3.92 8.11 21.89
N LEU A 643 -3.53 7.02 21.22
CA LEU A 643 -2.64 6.01 21.78
C LEU A 643 -1.18 6.34 21.46
N LYS A 644 -0.36 6.28 22.48
CA LYS A 644 1.10 6.28 22.37
C LYS A 644 1.67 5.38 23.46
N TYR A 645 2.61 4.48 23.12
CA TYR A 645 3.26 3.66 24.13
C TYR A 645 4.76 3.54 23.89
N SER A 646 5.47 3.25 24.95
CA SER A 646 6.91 3.04 24.97
C SER A 646 7.25 1.85 25.85
N ILE A 647 7.77 0.81 25.23
CA ILE A 647 8.25 -0.39 25.94
C ILE A 647 9.47 -0.04 26.81
N PRO A 648 10.49 0.71 26.30
CA PRO A 648 11.63 1.12 27.13
C PRO A 648 11.24 1.96 28.35
N GLU A 649 10.26 2.84 28.21
CA GLU A 649 9.80 3.69 29.31
C GLU A 649 8.73 3.02 30.18
N ASN A 650 8.31 1.81 29.82
CA ASN A 650 7.21 1.09 30.49
C ASN A 650 5.94 1.93 30.61
N ARG A 651 5.54 2.65 29.54
CA ARG A 651 4.48 3.63 29.57
C ARG A 651 3.48 3.46 28.43
N LEU A 652 2.19 3.57 28.73
CA LEU A 652 1.10 3.70 27.77
C LEU A 652 0.36 5.02 28.06
N LEU A 653 0.34 5.91 27.09
CA LEU A 653 -0.42 7.15 27.13
C LEU A 653 -1.72 7.00 26.38
N VAL A 654 -2.83 7.48 26.95
CA VAL A 654 -4.15 7.39 26.35
C VAL A 654 -4.80 8.78 26.42
N ARG A 655 -5.08 9.33 25.24
CA ARG A 655 -5.70 10.66 25.04
C ARG A 655 -6.90 10.56 24.08
N PRO A 656 -7.93 9.82 24.43
CA PRO A 656 -9.00 9.51 23.49
C PRO A 656 -9.76 10.76 23.05
N ALA A 657 -10.22 10.72 21.80
CA ALA A 657 -10.95 11.77 21.15
C ALA A 657 -12.24 11.21 20.57
N LEU A 658 -13.24 10.94 21.42
CA LEU A 658 -14.52 10.38 21.02
C LEU A 658 -15.32 11.40 20.21
N PRO A 659 -15.78 11.06 19.00
CA PRO A 659 -16.72 11.86 18.24
C PRO A 659 -18.07 11.98 18.96
N ASP A 660 -18.79 13.07 18.75
CA ASP A 660 -20.05 13.36 19.44
C ASP A 660 -21.12 12.28 19.18
N ASP A 661 -21.16 11.72 17.99
CA ASP A 661 -22.08 10.66 17.58
C ASP A 661 -21.75 9.28 18.17
N TRP A 662 -20.57 9.11 18.75
CA TRP A 662 -20.17 7.83 19.32
C TRP A 662 -20.34 7.83 20.83
N GLU A 663 -21.13 6.87 21.32
CA GLU A 663 -21.29 6.66 22.77
C GLU A 663 -20.06 5.99 23.40
N TRP A 664 -19.30 5.22 22.60
CA TRP A 664 -18.13 4.49 23.05
C TRP A 664 -17.20 4.14 21.87
N MET A 665 -15.94 3.87 22.19
CA MET A 665 -15.04 3.10 21.33
C MET A 665 -14.17 2.16 22.18
N GLU A 666 -13.72 1.08 21.58
CA GLU A 666 -12.85 0.09 22.21
C GLU A 666 -11.72 -0.29 21.26
N ILE A 667 -10.49 -0.24 21.78
CA ILE A 667 -9.30 -0.68 21.09
C ILE A 667 -8.62 -1.73 21.95
N ARG A 668 -8.17 -2.82 21.34
CA ARG A 668 -7.36 -3.83 22.00
C ARG A 668 -6.02 -3.96 21.31
N LEU A 669 -4.95 -3.91 22.10
CA LEU A 669 -3.58 -3.93 21.61
C LEU A 669 -2.87 -5.18 22.08
N PRO A 670 -2.11 -5.86 21.21
CA PRO A 670 -1.17 -6.91 21.65
C PRO A 670 0.11 -6.24 22.15
N LEU A 671 0.24 -6.07 23.48
CA LEU A 671 1.42 -5.49 24.12
C LEU A 671 2.20 -6.57 24.89
N LYS A 672 3.48 -6.78 24.57
CA LYS A 672 4.35 -7.78 25.22
C LYS A 672 3.72 -9.18 25.31
N GLY A 673 2.98 -9.60 24.30
CA GLY A 673 2.31 -10.90 24.26
C GLY A 673 1.01 -10.98 25.07
N GLU A 674 0.56 -9.89 25.66
CA GLU A 674 -0.71 -9.80 26.39
C GLU A 674 -1.66 -8.82 25.70
N TRP A 675 -2.97 -9.06 25.79
CA TRP A 675 -3.96 -8.14 25.24
C TRP A 675 -4.29 -7.05 26.26
N THR A 676 -4.09 -5.80 25.86
CA THR A 676 -4.54 -4.62 26.60
C THR A 676 -5.84 -4.11 25.97
N THR A 677 -6.89 -4.00 26.79
CA THR A 677 -8.18 -3.41 26.37
C THR A 677 -8.24 -1.97 26.85
N ILE A 678 -8.56 -1.07 25.93
CA ILE A 678 -8.76 0.35 26.17
C ILE A 678 -10.18 0.66 25.68
N ARG A 679 -11.08 0.97 26.64
CA ARG A 679 -12.46 1.30 26.37
C ARG A 679 -12.78 2.70 26.86
N TYR A 680 -13.31 3.50 25.98
CA TYR A 680 -13.71 4.85 26.25
C TYR A 680 -15.23 4.99 26.05
N GLU A 681 -15.95 5.47 27.07
CA GLU A 681 -17.38 5.74 27.07
C GLU A 681 -17.61 7.18 27.57
N LYS A 682 -17.92 8.11 26.68
CA LYS A 682 -18.06 9.56 26.99
C LYS A 682 -16.96 10.06 27.95
N ASP A 683 -17.26 10.13 29.24
CA ASP A 683 -16.32 10.68 30.24
C ASP A 683 -15.55 9.61 31.02
N LYS A 684 -15.72 8.31 30.64
CA LYS A 684 -15.10 7.20 31.37
C LYS A 684 -14.09 6.50 30.48
N LEU A 685 -12.84 6.45 30.96
CA LEU A 685 -11.80 5.62 30.38
C LEU A 685 -11.55 4.38 31.27
N ASP A 686 -11.58 3.21 30.67
CA ASP A 686 -11.18 1.96 31.29
C ASP A 686 -10.02 1.32 30.52
N VAL A 687 -8.92 1.05 31.22
CA VAL A 687 -7.75 0.37 30.67
C VAL A 687 -7.49 -0.88 31.48
N SER A 688 -7.57 -2.03 30.84
CA SER A 688 -7.40 -3.32 31.51
C SER A 688 -6.41 -4.22 30.79
N GLY A 689 -5.71 -5.08 31.53
CA GLY A 689 -4.73 -6.03 30.99
C GLY A 689 -3.43 -5.41 30.49
N SER A 690 -3.18 -4.13 30.76
CA SER A 690 -1.95 -3.50 30.29
C SER A 690 -0.72 -4.02 31.09
N PRO A 691 0.32 -4.55 30.39
CA PRO A 691 1.61 -4.84 31.00
C PRO A 691 2.46 -3.60 31.22
N LEU A 692 2.02 -2.45 30.73
CA LEU A 692 2.66 -1.14 30.88
C LEU A 692 1.92 -0.29 31.90
N SER A 693 2.63 0.61 32.57
CA SER A 693 2.01 1.67 33.37
C SER A 693 1.25 2.59 32.43
N TRP A 694 -0.01 2.88 32.70
CA TRP A 694 -0.80 3.73 31.84
C TRP A 694 -1.21 5.04 32.49
N GLU A 695 -1.36 6.06 31.67
CA GLU A 695 -1.74 7.42 32.07
C GLU A 695 -2.73 8.01 31.08
N GLN A 696 -3.78 8.65 31.60
CA GLN A 696 -4.69 9.44 30.80
C GLN A 696 -4.15 10.87 30.68
N ILE A 697 -3.95 11.34 29.46
CA ILE A 697 -3.57 12.71 29.20
C ILE A 697 -4.82 13.55 28.90
N SER A 698 -4.96 14.69 29.60
CA SER A 698 -6.00 15.65 29.28
C SER A 698 -5.72 16.34 27.95
N ARG A 699 -6.77 16.58 27.14
CA ARG A 699 -6.67 17.33 25.88
C ARG A 699 -6.18 18.77 26.06
N SER A 700 -6.39 19.35 27.24
CA SER A 700 -5.95 20.71 27.57
C SER A 700 -4.45 20.83 27.83
N ASN A 701 -3.76 19.73 28.09
CA ASN A 701 -2.33 19.66 28.39
C ASN A 701 -1.53 19.21 27.16
N SER A 702 -1.58 19.97 26.09
CA SER A 702 -0.65 19.81 24.97
C SER A 702 0.59 20.67 25.26
N ASN A 703 1.57 20.06 25.91
CA ASN A 703 2.96 20.51 25.91
C ASN A 703 3.86 19.29 25.75
#